data_78196a2b0847e827a7f8a0facaccf9c2
#
_entry.id   78196a2b0847e827a7f8a0facaccf9c2
#
_cell.length_a   1.000
_cell.length_b   1.000
_cell.length_c   1.000
_cell.angle_alpha   90.00
_cell.angle_beta   90.00
_cell.angle_gamma   90.00
#
_symmetry.space_group_name_H-M   'P 1'
#
loop_
_entity.id
_entity.type
_entity.pdbx_description
1 polymer ?
#
loop_
_entity_poly.entity_id
_entity_poly.type
_entity_poly.pdbx_seq_one_letter_code
_entity_poly.pdbx_strand_id
1 'polypeptide(L)'
;MGSLRLSIPLDPFDSKRFHLSASRTFIIGSPISVSKIRVARLDTEANEADNGIDSVSEASGGRSWSSKLKGGNSLTRGIKKDVARKFSFRRESNDLDLEIEGLFVNNDVNYSALKPGLSLDHYNAILKRLESCSDTNALKFFDWMRCKSKLEANTGAYSLILRVLARREEWDRAEDLIKELCGSQSLQKSFQVFNTVIYACSKKGNVKLTSKWFHLMLELGVRPNVATIGMLMGLYQKNWNVDEAEFAFSHMRKFGIVCESAYSAMITIYTRLRLYGKAEEVIELMKEDRVKPNLENWLVMLNAYSQQGKMEKAESVLISMEEAAGFAPNVIAYNTLITGYGKVSKMEAAESLFRRFNDLGMKPDETTYRSMIEGWGRADSYEQAKRYYQELKRLGYKPNSSNLFTLINLQAKYGDNEGAIKTIEDMVSTGCQYPSILGIVLQAYEKAGNIDAVPYVLKGSFHNHIRSNQTSFSILAMAYIKHGMVDECLALLREKKWRDSAFESHLYHLLICSCKESGRLNDAVKIYNHTMESNLHITSTMIDIYTSMGEFGEAEKLYSKMKSSGVVLDRIGFSIVVRMYMKAGSLEEACSVIEIMDEQKDIVPDVFMFRDMLRIYQKCGLQEKLQELYYRIRKSGIHWDQEMYNCVINCCARALPLDELSGTFEEMIRCGFRPNTVTFNVLLDVYGKAKRFKKVNEVFLLAKRHGVVDVISYNTVIAAYGHNRDFENMSTAIRNMQFDGFSVSLEAYNSMLDAYGKDNQMEKFRSILKRMKNSAGKTDRYTYNIMINIYGEQGWIDEVADVLRELKESGLGPDLCSYNTLIKAYGIGGMVEEAVGLVREMRVSGITPDKVTYTNLVTALRRNDEFLEAIKWSLWMKQMGI
;
A
#
# COMPACT_ATOMS: atom_id res chain seq x y z
N MET A 1 -0.31 38.97 -12.43
CA MET A 1 0.58 39.36 -11.33
C MET A 1 -0.03 38.88 -10.02
N GLY A 2 0.71 38.14 -9.20
CA GLY A 2 0.24 37.65 -7.91
C GLY A 2 0.37 36.14 -7.74
N SER A 3 1.62 35.68 -7.65
CA SER A 3 1.94 34.31 -7.24
C SER A 3 1.79 34.16 -5.73
N LEU A 4 0.91 33.32 -5.28
CA LEU A 4 0.88 32.82 -3.90
C LEU A 4 1.64 31.50 -3.83
N ARG A 5 2.85 31.56 -3.26
CA ARG A 5 3.61 30.40 -2.80
C ARG A 5 3.02 29.96 -1.47
N LEU A 6 2.49 28.76 -1.43
CA LEU A 6 2.26 28.03 -0.19
C LEU A 6 3.47 27.13 0.08
N SER A 7 4.25 27.54 1.06
CA SER A 7 5.32 26.76 1.67
C SER A 7 4.72 25.77 2.67
N ILE A 8 4.92 24.50 2.41
CA ILE A 8 4.68 23.41 3.37
C ILE A 8 6.04 22.99 3.91
N PRO A 9 6.25 22.91 5.23
CA PRO A 9 7.52 22.46 5.78
C PRO A 9 7.66 20.95 5.64
N LEU A 10 8.78 20.55 5.03
CA LEU A 10 9.26 19.16 5.01
C LEU A 10 9.96 18.88 6.34
N ASP A 11 9.39 18.00 7.13
CA ASP A 11 10.08 17.36 8.24
C ASP A 11 11.10 16.35 7.69
N PRO A 12 12.38 16.43 8.09
CA PRO A 12 13.36 15.41 7.77
C PRO A 12 13.40 14.39 8.89
N PHE A 13 13.13 13.15 8.66
CA PHE A 13 13.53 11.92 9.37
C PHE A 13 12.44 10.86 9.37
N ASP A 14 12.45 10.04 8.34
CA ASP A 14 12.05 8.64 8.51
C ASP A 14 12.88 7.71 7.61
N SER A 15 14.01 7.25 8.17
CA SER A 15 14.94 6.34 7.49
C SER A 15 14.64 4.87 7.79
N LYS A 16 13.37 4.47 7.69
CA LYS A 16 12.97 3.06 7.76
C LYS A 16 11.83 2.76 6.81
N ARG A 17 12.12 2.76 5.51
CA ARG A 17 11.34 2.03 4.49
C ARG A 17 12.06 2.06 3.15
N PHE A 18 13.17 1.34 3.06
CA PHE A 18 13.63 0.83 1.78
C PHE A 18 13.23 -0.64 1.66
N HIS A 19 11.95 -0.86 1.48
CA HIS A 19 11.48 -2.02 0.75
C HIS A 19 11.18 -1.55 -0.67
N LEU A 20 11.87 -2.18 -1.61
CA LEU A 20 11.61 -2.12 -3.03
C LEU A 20 10.09 -2.12 -3.28
N SER A 21 9.54 -0.98 -3.68
CA SER A 21 8.27 -0.96 -4.37
C SER A 21 8.54 -1.30 -5.83
N ALA A 22 8.74 -2.59 -6.10
CA ALA A 22 8.45 -3.11 -7.42
C ALA A 22 6.96 -2.86 -7.65
N SER A 23 6.69 -2.03 -8.65
CA SER A 23 5.42 -1.87 -9.36
C SER A 23 4.28 -2.75 -8.85
N ARG A 24 3.38 -2.17 -8.06
CA ARG A 24 2.03 -2.70 -7.95
C ARG A 24 1.30 -2.40 -9.25
N THR A 25 1.42 -3.29 -10.21
CA THR A 25 0.41 -3.51 -11.22
C THR A 25 -0.89 -3.80 -10.50
N PHE A 26 -1.90 -2.96 -10.72
CA PHE A 26 -3.26 -3.22 -10.29
C PHE A 26 -3.76 -4.48 -11.00
N ILE A 27 -3.66 -5.61 -10.32
CA ILE A 27 -4.48 -6.77 -10.60
C ILE A 27 -5.73 -6.59 -9.73
N ILE A 28 -6.80 -6.13 -10.34
CA ILE A 28 -8.14 -6.25 -9.78
C ILE A 28 -8.54 -7.70 -9.94
N GLY A 29 -8.26 -8.49 -8.93
CA GLY A 29 -8.73 -9.86 -8.78
C GLY A 29 -9.23 -10.03 -7.35
N SER A 30 -10.45 -10.45 -7.21
CA SER A 30 -11.18 -10.76 -5.99
C SER A 30 -10.42 -11.69 -5.02
N PRO A 31 -10.66 -11.61 -3.70
CA PRO A 31 -9.99 -12.44 -2.71
C PRO A 31 -10.51 -13.87 -2.76
N ILE A 32 -9.67 -14.79 -3.20
CA ILE A 32 -9.87 -16.23 -3.03
C ILE A 32 -9.31 -16.60 -1.65
N SER A 33 -10.15 -17.26 -0.88
CA SER A 33 -9.89 -17.80 0.45
C SER A 33 -8.62 -18.65 0.50
N VAL A 34 -7.76 -18.35 1.47
CA VAL A 34 -6.58 -19.15 1.80
C VAL A 34 -7.05 -20.43 2.49
N SER A 35 -7.13 -21.54 1.74
CA SER A 35 -7.18 -22.88 2.29
C SER A 35 -5.75 -23.43 2.41
N LYS A 36 -5.46 -23.95 3.59
CA LYS A 36 -4.22 -24.57 4.06
C LYS A 36 -3.54 -25.45 3.01
N ILE A 37 -2.33 -25.11 2.61
CA ILE A 37 -1.44 -26.04 1.91
C ILE A 37 -0.64 -26.80 2.98
N ARG A 38 -0.94 -28.08 3.13
CA ARG A 38 -0.12 -29.08 3.82
C ARG A 38 1.13 -29.33 2.98
N VAL A 39 2.29 -29.13 3.58
CA VAL A 39 3.56 -29.63 3.04
C VAL A 39 3.59 -31.14 3.23
N ALA A 40 3.56 -31.88 2.13
CA ALA A 40 3.81 -33.29 2.12
C ALA A 40 5.32 -33.55 2.23
N ARG A 41 5.72 -34.29 3.26
CA ARG A 41 7.04 -34.97 3.33
C ARG A 41 7.03 -36.09 2.33
N LEU A 42 8.01 -36.16 1.47
CA LEU A 42 8.38 -37.34 0.70
C LEU A 42 9.51 -38.04 1.45
N ASP A 43 9.17 -39.19 2.01
CA ASP A 43 10.12 -40.20 2.41
C ASP A 43 10.64 -40.87 1.15
N THR A 44 11.94 -40.96 0.98
CA THR A 44 12.56 -41.93 0.05
C THR A 44 13.54 -42.79 0.81
N GLU A 45 13.26 -44.06 0.73
CA GLU A 45 14.03 -45.16 1.27
C GLU A 45 15.43 -45.28 0.63
N ALA A 46 16.31 -45.82 1.45
CA ALA A 46 17.68 -46.16 1.18
C ALA A 46 17.84 -47.22 0.11
N ASN A 47 18.92 -47.18 -0.63
CA ASN A 47 19.69 -48.37 -1.04
C ASN A 47 21.17 -48.03 -1.14
N GLU A 48 21.94 -48.90 -0.52
CA GLU A 48 23.38 -49.01 -0.40
C GLU A 48 24.07 -49.21 -1.75
N ALA A 49 25.23 -48.61 -1.90
CA ALA A 49 26.44 -49.22 -2.44
C ALA A 49 27.64 -48.28 -2.42
N ASP A 50 28.48 -48.54 -1.53
CA ASP A 50 29.96 -48.66 -1.45
C ASP A 50 30.82 -48.00 -2.57
N ASN A 51 31.86 -47.37 -2.04
CA ASN A 51 33.22 -47.11 -2.51
C ASN A 51 33.65 -45.63 -2.64
N GLY A 52 34.40 -45.23 -1.67
CA GLY A 52 35.85 -44.94 -1.85
C GLY A 52 36.27 -43.49 -2.19
N ILE A 53 36.96 -42.93 -1.20
CA ILE A 53 38.15 -42.04 -1.36
C ILE A 53 37.94 -40.53 -1.54
N ASP A 54 38.45 -39.88 -0.49
CA ASP A 54 39.18 -38.59 -0.40
C ASP A 54 38.53 -37.22 -0.64
N SER A 55 38.51 -36.56 0.52
CA SER A 55 39.02 -35.21 0.82
C SER A 55 38.43 -34.02 0.10
N VAL A 56 38.00 -33.17 0.92
CA VAL A 56 38.22 -31.73 1.06
C VAL A 56 36.94 -30.99 1.47
N SER A 57 37.04 -30.55 2.70
CA SER A 57 36.14 -29.67 3.42
C SER A 57 35.90 -28.33 2.72
N GLU A 58 34.67 -27.83 2.78
CA GLU A 58 34.47 -26.41 3.06
C GLU A 58 33.14 -26.17 3.81
N ALA A 59 33.37 -25.67 5.02
CA ALA A 59 32.36 -25.35 6.00
C ALA A 59 31.84 -23.94 5.81
N SER A 60 30.52 -23.79 5.75
CA SER A 60 29.86 -22.51 6.01
C SER A 60 29.72 -22.31 7.52
N GLY A 61 30.60 -21.50 8.11
CA GLY A 61 30.60 -21.19 9.52
C GLY A 61 29.93 -19.90 9.87
N GLY A 62 28.86 -19.98 10.64
CA GLY A 62 28.39 -18.88 11.46
C GLY A 62 29.42 -18.57 12.56
N ARG A 63 29.97 -17.37 12.59
CA ARG A 63 30.96 -16.95 13.58
C ARG A 63 30.30 -16.46 14.86
N SER A 64 30.39 -17.29 15.91
CA SER A 64 30.31 -16.83 17.29
C SER A 64 31.70 -16.28 17.68
N TRP A 65 31.74 -15.11 18.32
CA TRP A 65 32.94 -14.51 18.87
C TRP A 65 33.32 -15.21 20.17
N SER A 66 34.34 -16.04 20.14
CA SER A 66 35.06 -16.43 21.33
C SER A 66 36.54 -16.18 21.12
N SER A 67 37.09 -15.38 22.04
CA SER A 67 38.46 -14.92 22.18
C SER A 67 39.53 -16.01 22.03
N LYS A 68 40.50 -15.75 21.15
CA LYS A 68 41.85 -16.30 21.28
C LYS A 68 42.84 -15.17 21.32
N LEU A 69 43.33 -14.84 22.52
CA LEU A 69 44.58 -14.11 22.74
C LEU A 69 45.60 -15.11 23.26
N LYS A 70 46.59 -15.42 22.46
CA LYS A 70 47.89 -16.00 22.92
C LYS A 70 48.89 -14.87 22.91
N GLY A 71 49.58 -14.73 24.06
CA GLY A 71 50.74 -13.86 24.15
C GLY A 71 51.27 -13.76 25.57
N GLY A 72 52.26 -14.58 25.95
CA GLY A 72 53.54 -14.23 26.51
C GLY A 72 53.70 -14.12 28.04
N ASN A 73 54.28 -15.16 28.60
CA ASN A 73 55.33 -15.18 29.68
C ASN A 73 55.19 -14.24 30.88
N SER A 74 54.93 -14.83 32.01
CA SER A 74 55.75 -15.04 33.20
C SER A 74 54.84 -15.27 34.40
N LEU A 75 55.00 -16.40 35.05
CA LEU A 75 54.89 -16.59 36.48
C LEU A 75 54.79 -18.09 36.84
N THR A 76 55.95 -18.76 36.70
CA THR A 76 56.13 -20.15 37.15
C THR A 76 56.38 -20.17 38.61
N ARG A 77 55.41 -19.94 39.47
CA ARG A 77 55.52 -20.29 40.93
C ARG A 77 54.18 -20.64 41.61
N GLY A 78 53.04 -20.57 40.95
CA GLY A 78 51.76 -20.93 41.56
C GLY A 78 51.18 -22.31 41.18
N ILE A 79 51.73 -22.97 40.16
CA ILE A 79 51.04 -24.09 39.47
C ILE A 79 51.28 -25.47 40.21
N LYS A 80 52.22 -25.56 41.13
CA LYS A 80 52.47 -26.87 41.85
C LYS A 80 51.48 -27.15 42.96
N LYS A 81 50.73 -26.19 43.50
CA LYS A 81 49.72 -26.46 44.54
C LYS A 81 48.33 -26.77 44.00
N ASP A 82 47.98 -26.24 42.84
CA ASP A 82 46.67 -26.51 42.24
C ASP A 82 46.57 -27.81 41.43
N VAL A 83 47.75 -28.32 40.96
CA VAL A 83 47.77 -29.60 40.26
C VAL A 83 47.66 -30.72 41.27
N ALA A 84 48.26 -30.58 42.49
CA ALA A 84 48.13 -31.56 43.57
C ALA A 84 46.67 -31.66 44.11
N ARG A 85 45.95 -30.52 44.20
CA ARG A 85 44.52 -30.52 44.55
C ARG A 85 43.62 -31.08 43.44
N LYS A 86 43.91 -30.87 42.14
CA LYS A 86 43.18 -31.51 41.05
C LYS A 86 43.45 -33.02 40.97
N PHE A 87 44.57 -33.49 41.33
CA PHE A 87 44.89 -34.95 41.37
C PHE A 87 44.26 -35.67 42.56
N SER A 88 44.15 -35.08 43.76
CA SER A 88 43.43 -35.64 44.88
C SER A 88 41.90 -35.68 44.60
N PHE A 89 41.34 -34.65 44.05
CA PHE A 89 39.92 -34.62 43.64
C PHE A 89 39.56 -35.63 42.54
N ARG A 90 40.45 -35.94 41.61
CA ARG A 90 40.26 -36.99 40.61
C ARG A 90 40.38 -38.44 41.20
N ARG A 91 41.15 -38.70 42.25
CA ARG A 91 41.21 -40.02 42.91
C ARG A 91 39.94 -40.27 43.72
N GLU A 92 39.49 -39.35 44.53
CA GLU A 92 38.26 -39.49 45.32
C GLU A 92 37.00 -39.58 44.43
N SER A 93 36.95 -38.99 43.20
CA SER A 93 35.84 -39.16 42.30
C SER A 93 35.81 -40.53 41.60
N ASN A 94 36.96 -41.14 41.35
CA ASN A 94 37.00 -42.46 40.72
C ASN A 94 36.59 -43.59 41.70
N ASP A 95 36.92 -43.49 43.00
CA ASP A 95 36.52 -44.48 44.01
C ASP A 95 34.98 -44.35 44.26
N LEU A 96 34.42 -43.16 44.29
CA LEU A 96 32.99 -42.94 44.41
C LEU A 96 32.22 -43.47 43.19
N ASP A 97 32.72 -43.27 41.96
CA ASP A 97 32.14 -43.75 40.74
C ASP A 97 32.10 -45.27 40.63
N LEU A 98 33.12 -45.97 41.17
CA LEU A 98 33.19 -47.45 41.26
C LEU A 98 32.21 -48.04 42.29
N GLU A 99 32.08 -47.40 43.48
CA GLU A 99 31.12 -47.83 44.52
C GLU A 99 29.67 -47.65 44.06
N ILE A 100 29.40 -46.63 43.24
CA ILE A 100 28.06 -46.32 42.73
C ILE A 100 27.68 -47.27 41.57
N GLU A 101 28.64 -47.78 40.79
CA GLU A 101 28.40 -48.67 39.66
C GLU A 101 27.69 -49.95 40.04
N GLY A 102 27.99 -50.50 41.24
CA GLY A 102 27.32 -51.69 41.79
C GLY A 102 25.86 -51.48 42.25
N LEU A 103 25.37 -50.24 42.27
CA LEU A 103 24.03 -49.90 42.73
C LEU A 103 23.02 -49.78 41.57
N PHE A 104 23.47 -49.93 40.33
CA PHE A 104 22.61 -49.80 39.15
C PHE A 104 22.28 -51.12 38.47
N VAL A 105 21.00 -51.32 38.12
CA VAL A 105 20.56 -52.45 37.34
C VAL A 105 19.73 -51.91 36.17
N ASN A 106 20.18 -52.14 34.94
CA ASN A 106 19.49 -51.65 33.73
C ASN A 106 19.17 -50.09 33.74
N ASN A 107 20.14 -49.27 34.13
CA ASN A 107 20.01 -47.82 34.27
C ASN A 107 18.96 -47.34 35.29
N ASP A 108 18.49 -48.20 36.18
CA ASP A 108 17.69 -47.82 37.36
C ASP A 108 18.42 -48.20 38.66
N VAL A 109 18.04 -47.60 39.77
CA VAL A 109 18.68 -47.81 41.07
C VAL A 109 18.09 -49.04 41.74
N ASN A 110 18.96 -49.93 42.19
CA ASN A 110 18.55 -51.00 43.06
C ASN A 110 18.33 -50.50 44.47
N TYR A 111 17.10 -50.13 44.82
CA TYR A 111 16.74 -49.56 46.13
C TYR A 111 17.01 -50.51 47.31
N SER A 112 17.06 -51.82 47.08
CA SER A 112 17.36 -52.84 48.11
C SER A 112 18.85 -52.94 48.42
N ALA A 113 19.72 -52.51 47.54
CA ALA A 113 21.18 -52.47 47.76
C ALA A 113 21.70 -51.19 48.43
N LEU A 114 20.84 -50.21 48.64
CA LEU A 114 21.19 -48.91 49.27
C LEU A 114 21.40 -49.09 50.78
N LYS A 115 22.66 -49.01 51.23
CA LYS A 115 23.02 -49.09 52.65
C LYS A 115 22.48 -47.92 53.47
N PRO A 116 21.99 -48.09 54.69
CA PRO A 116 21.36 -47.07 55.50
C PRO A 116 22.31 -45.95 56.04
N GLY A 117 23.49 -45.81 55.53
CA GLY A 117 24.52 -44.85 56.00
C GLY A 117 25.24 -44.07 54.90
N LEU A 118 24.74 -44.05 53.68
CA LEU A 118 25.34 -43.29 52.56
C LEU A 118 25.40 -41.79 52.82
N SER A 119 26.54 -41.15 52.47
CA SER A 119 26.69 -39.68 52.59
C SER A 119 25.85 -38.92 51.57
N LEU A 120 25.61 -37.66 51.84
CA LEU A 120 24.92 -36.79 50.90
C LEU A 120 25.58 -36.75 49.53
N ASP A 121 26.90 -36.87 49.48
CA ASP A 121 27.63 -36.87 48.21
C ASP A 121 27.36 -38.11 47.35
N HIS A 122 27.17 -39.25 47.98
CA HIS A 122 26.75 -40.49 47.27
C HIS A 122 25.38 -40.36 46.68
N TYR A 123 24.39 -39.79 47.41
CA TYR A 123 23.04 -39.54 46.85
C TYR A 123 23.07 -38.54 45.71
N ASN A 124 23.86 -37.48 45.80
CA ASN A 124 24.03 -36.48 44.73
C ASN A 124 24.76 -37.10 43.53
N ALA A 125 25.73 -37.97 43.68
CA ALA A 125 26.44 -38.65 42.61
C ALA A 125 25.48 -39.63 41.87
N ILE A 126 24.68 -40.42 42.62
CA ILE A 126 23.62 -41.27 42.03
C ILE A 126 22.62 -40.45 41.24
N LEU A 127 22.11 -39.36 41.81
CA LEU A 127 21.15 -38.47 41.15
C LEU A 127 21.74 -37.81 39.91
N LYS A 128 23.01 -37.43 39.92
CA LYS A 128 23.74 -36.87 38.80
C LYS A 128 23.88 -37.87 37.64
N ARG A 129 24.16 -39.13 37.97
CA ARG A 129 24.23 -40.23 36.99
C ARG A 129 22.86 -40.50 36.39
N LEU A 130 21.78 -40.53 37.17
CA LEU A 130 20.44 -40.72 36.72
C LEU A 130 19.98 -39.51 35.84
N GLU A 131 20.38 -38.30 36.21
CA GLU A 131 20.12 -37.10 35.36
C GLU A 131 20.70 -37.25 33.96
N SER A 132 21.84 -37.92 33.81
CA SER A 132 22.49 -38.16 32.52
C SER A 132 21.88 -39.33 31.72
N CYS A 133 21.21 -40.30 32.38
CA CYS A 133 20.71 -41.53 31.77
C CYS A 133 19.21 -41.52 31.57
N SER A 134 18.43 -41.02 32.53
CA SER A 134 16.97 -41.09 32.47
C SER A 134 16.31 -40.03 33.38
N ASP A 135 15.68 -39.03 32.82
CA ASP A 135 14.95 -37.97 33.55
C ASP A 135 13.85 -38.54 34.46
N THR A 136 13.17 -39.64 34.01
CA THR A 136 12.08 -40.28 34.77
C THR A 136 12.59 -40.99 36.00
N ASN A 137 13.76 -41.70 35.90
CA ASN A 137 14.36 -42.43 37.00
C ASN A 137 15.01 -41.46 38.02
N ALA A 138 15.53 -40.32 37.53
CA ALA A 138 16.03 -39.24 38.42
C ALA A 138 14.88 -38.69 39.29
N LEU A 139 13.70 -38.46 38.71
CA LEU A 139 12.51 -38.00 39.45
C LEU A 139 12.05 -39.01 40.48
N LYS A 140 11.96 -40.33 40.13
CA LYS A 140 11.59 -41.40 41.04
C LYS A 140 12.56 -41.51 42.22
N PHE A 141 13.87 -41.42 41.95
CA PHE A 141 14.89 -41.49 42.97
C PHE A 141 14.83 -40.27 43.90
N PHE A 142 14.59 -39.10 43.37
CA PHE A 142 14.40 -37.87 44.17
C PHE A 142 13.14 -37.98 45.07
N ASP A 143 12.03 -38.46 44.56
CA ASP A 143 10.82 -38.66 45.34
C ASP A 143 11.01 -39.73 46.41
N TRP A 144 11.79 -40.80 46.14
CA TRP A 144 12.20 -41.79 47.16
C TRP A 144 13.07 -41.14 48.24
N MET A 145 14.07 -40.31 47.90
CA MET A 145 14.91 -39.57 48.86
C MET A 145 14.04 -38.68 49.74
N ARG A 146 13.04 -38.05 49.16
CA ARG A 146 12.05 -37.19 49.85
C ARG A 146 11.25 -38.00 50.90
N CYS A 147 10.72 -39.14 50.53
CA CYS A 147 9.97 -40.05 51.41
C CYS A 147 10.84 -40.62 52.58
N LYS A 148 12.12 -40.74 52.39
CA LYS A 148 13.06 -41.28 53.39
C LYS A 148 13.75 -40.18 54.23
N SER A 149 13.27 -38.92 54.16
CA SER A 149 13.86 -37.76 54.86
C SER A 149 15.38 -37.60 54.61
N LYS A 150 15.87 -37.96 53.41
CA LYS A 150 17.28 -37.83 53.02
C LYS A 150 17.59 -36.53 52.29
N LEU A 151 16.63 -35.65 52.18
CA LEU A 151 16.77 -34.34 51.52
C LEU A 151 17.13 -33.20 52.46
N GLU A 152 17.08 -33.39 53.79
CA GLU A 152 17.40 -32.38 54.75
C GLU A 152 18.84 -31.84 54.50
N ALA A 153 18.96 -30.55 54.33
CA ALA A 153 20.17 -29.80 54.00
C ALA A 153 20.82 -30.13 52.63
N ASN A 154 20.18 -30.88 51.74
CA ASN A 154 20.77 -31.27 50.45
C ASN A 154 20.37 -30.36 49.27
N THR A 155 20.91 -29.12 49.26
CA THR A 155 20.68 -28.17 48.16
C THR A 155 21.18 -28.66 46.79
N GLY A 156 22.19 -29.54 46.78
CA GLY A 156 22.73 -30.15 45.57
C GLY A 156 21.70 -31.05 44.85
N ALA A 157 20.95 -31.88 45.60
CA ALA A 157 19.89 -32.72 45.05
C ALA A 157 18.75 -31.89 44.42
N TYR A 158 18.34 -30.81 45.11
CA TYR A 158 17.33 -29.88 44.53
C TYR A 158 17.83 -29.22 43.26
N SER A 159 19.11 -28.76 43.19
CA SER A 159 19.64 -28.16 41.95
C SER A 159 19.72 -29.16 40.79
N LEU A 160 19.99 -30.45 41.05
CA LEU A 160 20.02 -31.51 40.05
C LEU A 160 18.63 -31.78 39.52
N ILE A 161 17.64 -31.94 40.39
CA ILE A 161 16.27 -32.27 39.96
C ILE A 161 15.61 -31.09 39.25
N LEU A 162 15.88 -29.84 39.65
CA LEU A 162 15.39 -28.66 38.96
C LEU A 162 15.93 -28.55 37.53
N ARG A 163 17.16 -29.07 37.27
CA ARG A 163 17.63 -29.17 35.88
C ARG A 163 16.83 -30.17 35.05
N VAL A 164 16.44 -31.29 35.67
CA VAL A 164 15.56 -32.28 35.03
C VAL A 164 14.22 -31.71 34.75
N LEU A 165 13.57 -31.08 35.72
CA LEU A 165 12.27 -30.41 35.55
C LEU A 165 12.32 -29.32 34.52
N ALA A 166 13.38 -28.50 34.45
CA ALA A 166 13.59 -27.46 33.44
C ALA A 166 13.75 -28.02 32.02
N ARG A 167 14.34 -29.21 31.86
CA ARG A 167 14.40 -29.93 30.58
C ARG A 167 13.01 -30.38 30.12
N ARG A 168 12.20 -30.87 31.05
CA ARG A 168 10.83 -31.38 30.82
C ARG A 168 9.78 -30.27 30.79
N GLU A 169 10.17 -29.03 31.11
CA GLU A 169 9.28 -27.85 31.17
C GLU A 169 8.16 -27.97 32.24
N GLU A 170 8.38 -28.78 33.27
CA GLU A 170 7.46 -28.92 34.41
C GLU A 170 7.69 -27.79 35.45
N TRP A 171 7.36 -26.55 35.05
CA TRP A 171 7.66 -25.34 35.83
C TRP A 171 6.85 -25.23 37.14
N ASP A 172 5.61 -25.68 37.14
CA ASP A 172 4.75 -25.63 38.31
C ASP A 172 5.29 -26.52 39.42
N ARG A 173 5.74 -27.74 39.06
CA ARG A 173 6.37 -28.66 39.99
C ARG A 173 7.73 -28.14 40.50
N ALA A 174 8.47 -27.40 39.66
CA ALA A 174 9.70 -26.74 40.06
C ALA A 174 9.45 -25.62 41.08
N GLU A 175 8.35 -24.86 40.91
CA GLU A 175 7.94 -23.81 41.82
C GLU A 175 7.53 -24.35 43.20
N ASP A 176 6.76 -25.43 43.22
CA ASP A 176 6.35 -26.09 44.47
C ASP A 176 7.55 -26.63 45.26
N LEU A 177 8.51 -27.24 44.56
CA LEU A 177 9.74 -27.74 45.20
C LEU A 177 10.61 -26.61 45.77
N ILE A 178 10.69 -25.47 45.12
CA ILE A 178 11.41 -24.30 45.61
C ILE A 178 10.71 -23.67 46.81
N LYS A 179 9.40 -23.57 46.79
CA LYS A 179 8.62 -23.05 47.93
C LYS A 179 8.73 -23.97 49.13
N GLU A 180 8.69 -25.29 48.93
CA GLU A 180 8.92 -26.30 49.98
C GLU A 180 10.31 -26.17 50.59
N LEU A 181 11.38 -26.04 49.75
CA LEU A 181 12.76 -25.87 50.16
C LEU A 181 12.93 -24.59 51.01
N CYS A 182 12.30 -23.49 50.61
CA CYS A 182 12.44 -22.20 51.31
C CYS A 182 11.58 -22.12 52.60
N GLY A 183 10.55 -22.95 52.73
CA GLY A 183 9.69 -23.04 53.90
C GLY A 183 10.27 -23.85 55.05
N SER A 184 11.27 -24.69 54.81
CA SER A 184 11.96 -25.47 55.83
C SER A 184 12.96 -24.61 56.61
N GLN A 185 12.80 -24.52 57.93
CA GLN A 185 13.66 -23.67 58.80
C GLN A 185 15.14 -24.12 58.89
N SER A 186 15.46 -25.30 58.42
CA SER A 186 16.80 -25.91 58.55
C SER A 186 17.74 -25.67 57.36
N LEU A 187 17.25 -25.19 56.24
CA LEU A 187 18.08 -24.99 55.04
C LEU A 187 18.40 -23.50 54.87
N GLN A 188 19.67 -23.19 54.75
CA GLN A 188 20.15 -21.88 54.34
C GLN A 188 19.56 -21.58 52.96
N LYS A 189 18.85 -20.45 52.85
CA LYS A 189 18.26 -19.96 51.56
C LYS A 189 19.33 -19.89 50.48
N SER A 190 19.37 -20.89 49.58
CA SER A 190 20.48 -21.02 48.63
C SER A 190 20.14 -20.36 47.29
N PHE A 191 20.90 -19.36 46.91
CA PHE A 191 20.84 -18.74 45.57
C PHE A 191 21.18 -19.73 44.44
N GLN A 192 21.88 -20.84 44.74
CA GLN A 192 22.30 -21.84 43.74
C GLN A 192 21.08 -22.54 43.08
N VAL A 193 20.05 -22.79 43.86
CA VAL A 193 18.80 -23.41 43.39
C VAL A 193 18.11 -22.50 42.36
N PHE A 194 17.96 -21.22 42.72
CA PHE A 194 17.38 -20.22 41.81
C PHE A 194 18.24 -20.00 40.56
N ASN A 195 19.57 -19.95 40.72
CA ASN A 195 20.46 -19.82 39.57
C ASN A 195 20.33 -20.96 38.59
N THR A 196 20.04 -22.17 39.06
CA THR A 196 19.81 -23.33 38.17
C THR A 196 18.58 -23.12 37.26
N VAL A 197 17.49 -22.67 37.83
CA VAL A 197 16.25 -22.44 37.09
C VAL A 197 16.37 -21.20 36.21
N ILE A 198 16.91 -20.10 36.74
CA ILE A 198 17.13 -18.86 35.96
C ILE A 198 18.05 -19.15 34.76
N TYR A 199 19.13 -19.93 34.95
CA TYR A 199 20.02 -20.32 33.85
C TYR A 199 19.29 -21.15 32.79
N ALA A 200 18.49 -22.14 33.21
CA ALA A 200 17.75 -22.96 32.29
C ALA A 200 16.74 -22.14 31.46
N CYS A 201 15.98 -21.24 32.08
CA CYS A 201 15.03 -20.35 31.42
C CYS A 201 15.74 -19.34 30.51
N SER A 202 16.88 -18.78 30.97
CA SER A 202 17.64 -17.79 30.18
C SER A 202 18.29 -18.42 28.96
N LYS A 203 18.75 -19.66 29.04
CA LYS A 203 19.26 -20.41 27.88
C LYS A 203 18.22 -20.69 26.83
N LYS A 204 16.96 -20.89 27.23
CA LYS A 204 15.80 -21.03 26.34
C LYS A 204 15.25 -19.69 25.82
N GLY A 205 15.77 -18.58 26.31
CA GLY A 205 15.33 -17.22 25.90
C GLY A 205 13.97 -16.78 26.45
N ASN A 206 13.43 -17.48 27.46
CA ASN A 206 12.11 -17.20 28.01
C ASN A 206 12.20 -16.10 29.09
N VAL A 207 12.00 -14.84 28.65
CA VAL A 207 12.07 -13.67 29.53
C VAL A 207 11.03 -13.73 30.64
N LYS A 208 9.78 -14.01 30.33
CA LYS A 208 8.67 -13.98 31.31
C LYS A 208 8.89 -14.97 32.47
N LEU A 209 9.31 -16.20 32.17
CA LEU A 209 9.61 -17.18 33.20
C LEU A 209 10.85 -16.80 34.00
N THR A 210 11.88 -16.28 33.33
CA THR A 210 13.12 -15.86 34.03
C THR A 210 12.84 -14.72 35.00
N SER A 211 12.05 -13.71 34.61
CA SER A 211 11.62 -12.62 35.49
C SER A 211 10.76 -13.16 36.64
N LYS A 212 9.80 -14.06 36.38
CA LYS A 212 9.01 -14.71 37.42
C LYS A 212 9.89 -15.37 38.49
N TRP A 213 10.92 -16.10 38.09
CA TRP A 213 11.85 -16.76 39.04
C TRP A 213 12.69 -15.75 39.80
N PHE A 214 13.04 -14.63 39.20
CA PHE A 214 13.77 -13.59 39.89
C PHE A 214 12.91 -12.87 40.94
N HIS A 215 11.65 -12.54 40.59
CA HIS A 215 10.69 -11.97 41.54
C HIS A 215 10.42 -12.92 42.70
N LEU A 216 10.20 -14.20 42.43
CA LEU A 216 10.01 -15.23 43.48
C LEU A 216 11.25 -15.35 44.38
N MET A 217 12.45 -15.25 43.82
CA MET A 217 13.70 -15.25 44.60
C MET A 217 13.74 -14.08 45.61
N LEU A 218 13.30 -12.90 45.17
CA LEU A 218 13.28 -11.70 46.04
C LEU A 218 12.16 -11.80 47.10
N GLU A 219 10.97 -12.28 46.71
CA GLU A 219 9.82 -12.49 47.62
C GLU A 219 10.17 -13.45 48.75
N LEU A 220 10.87 -14.54 48.45
CA LEU A 220 11.36 -15.51 49.44
C LEU A 220 12.56 -15.03 50.24
N GLY A 221 13.02 -13.79 50.00
CA GLY A 221 14.13 -13.15 50.72
C GLY A 221 15.51 -13.75 50.44
N VAL A 222 15.69 -14.42 49.29
CA VAL A 222 16.98 -14.97 48.84
C VAL A 222 17.74 -13.88 48.13
N ARG A 223 18.96 -13.55 48.62
CA ARG A 223 19.80 -12.54 47.96
C ARG A 223 20.38 -13.07 46.64
N PRO A 224 20.24 -12.35 45.54
CA PRO A 224 20.93 -12.67 44.29
C PRO A 224 22.44 -12.55 44.42
N ASN A 225 23.18 -13.22 43.57
CA ASN A 225 24.62 -13.05 43.47
C ASN A 225 25.03 -12.47 42.10
N VAL A 226 26.31 -12.23 41.90
CA VAL A 226 26.83 -11.69 40.62
C VAL A 226 26.42 -12.55 39.42
N ALA A 227 26.43 -13.89 39.59
CA ALA A 227 26.03 -14.79 38.49
C ALA A 227 24.53 -14.68 38.15
N THR A 228 23.66 -14.55 39.17
CA THR A 228 22.22 -14.31 38.96
C THR A 228 21.99 -13.04 38.12
N ILE A 229 22.60 -11.93 38.56
CA ILE A 229 22.47 -10.65 37.88
C ILE A 229 23.04 -10.72 36.46
N GLY A 230 24.21 -11.33 36.28
CA GLY A 230 24.82 -11.48 34.95
C GLY A 230 23.96 -12.27 33.96
N MET A 231 23.31 -13.35 34.41
CA MET A 231 22.40 -14.15 33.60
C MET A 231 21.14 -13.36 33.19
N LEU A 232 20.52 -12.66 34.14
CA LEU A 232 19.34 -11.84 33.92
C LEU A 232 19.65 -10.71 32.95
N MET A 233 20.68 -9.94 33.21
CA MET A 233 21.06 -8.79 32.37
C MET A 233 21.45 -9.22 30.97
N GLY A 234 22.16 -10.36 30.83
CA GLY A 234 22.49 -10.91 29.52
C GLY A 234 21.25 -11.34 28.72
N LEU A 235 20.21 -11.87 29.37
CA LEU A 235 18.94 -12.22 28.76
C LEU A 235 18.16 -10.97 28.38
N TYR A 236 18.04 -10.00 29.27
CA TYR A 236 17.28 -8.77 29.04
C TYR A 236 17.93 -7.91 27.95
N GLN A 237 19.27 -7.87 27.91
CA GLN A 237 20.00 -7.22 26.82
C GLN A 237 19.70 -7.83 25.45
N LYS A 238 19.61 -9.17 25.33
CA LYS A 238 19.29 -9.85 24.10
C LYS A 238 17.86 -9.61 23.61
N ASN A 239 16.92 -9.48 24.54
CA ASN A 239 15.50 -9.33 24.27
C ASN A 239 14.98 -7.88 24.36
N TRP A 240 15.89 -6.91 24.63
CA TRP A 240 15.58 -5.48 24.75
C TRP A 240 14.48 -5.14 25.77
N ASN A 241 14.42 -5.91 26.86
CA ASN A 241 13.44 -5.69 27.92
C ASN A 241 13.99 -4.71 28.93
N VAL A 242 13.58 -3.44 28.82
CA VAL A 242 14.10 -2.33 29.65
C VAL A 242 13.60 -2.44 31.09
N ASP A 243 12.30 -2.64 31.26
CA ASP A 243 11.64 -2.57 32.56
C ASP A 243 12.20 -3.60 33.52
N GLU A 244 12.33 -4.84 33.06
CA GLU A 244 12.93 -5.92 33.87
C GLU A 244 14.45 -5.74 34.07
N ALA A 245 15.14 -5.14 33.11
CA ALA A 245 16.56 -4.81 33.25
C ALA A 245 16.76 -3.72 34.30
N GLU A 246 15.96 -2.63 34.25
CA GLU A 246 15.95 -1.56 35.26
C GLU A 246 15.62 -2.12 36.65
N PHE A 247 14.63 -3.00 36.73
CA PHE A 247 14.27 -3.66 37.99
C PHE A 247 15.41 -4.49 38.57
N ALA A 248 16.02 -5.34 37.74
CA ALA A 248 17.16 -6.18 38.17
C ALA A 248 18.38 -5.32 38.55
N PHE A 249 18.67 -4.28 37.79
CA PHE A 249 19.77 -3.36 38.03
C PHE A 249 19.60 -2.55 39.33
N SER A 250 18.40 -2.05 39.58
CA SER A 250 18.11 -1.33 40.83
C SER A 250 18.27 -2.21 42.07
N HIS A 251 17.82 -3.46 42.00
CA HIS A 251 18.01 -4.43 43.09
C HIS A 251 19.46 -4.84 43.24
N MET A 252 20.23 -4.96 42.15
CA MET A 252 21.67 -5.19 42.20
C MET A 252 22.37 -4.14 43.08
N ARG A 253 22.11 -2.84 42.78
CA ARG A 253 22.70 -1.72 43.56
C ARG A 253 22.17 -1.70 44.98
N LYS A 254 20.88 -1.93 45.23
CA LYS A 254 20.28 -2.00 46.56
C LYS A 254 20.92 -3.06 47.45
N PHE A 255 21.33 -4.19 46.87
CA PHE A 255 22.04 -5.24 47.62
C PHE A 255 23.56 -5.06 47.70
N GLY A 256 24.11 -3.99 47.10
CA GLY A 256 25.53 -3.72 47.06
C GLY A 256 26.33 -4.75 46.23
N ILE A 257 25.71 -5.34 45.21
CA ILE A 257 26.37 -6.32 44.34
C ILE A 257 27.04 -5.56 43.20
N VAL A 258 28.35 -5.76 43.04
CA VAL A 258 29.12 -5.18 41.93
C VAL A 258 29.18 -6.19 40.78
N CYS A 259 28.56 -5.85 39.63
CA CYS A 259 28.54 -6.70 38.45
C CYS A 259 28.82 -5.85 37.20
N GLU A 260 30.04 -5.84 36.70
CA GLU A 260 30.45 -5.02 35.54
C GLU A 260 29.59 -5.31 34.29
N SER A 261 29.23 -6.57 34.04
CA SER A 261 28.42 -6.96 32.92
C SER A 261 27.00 -6.37 32.98
N ALA A 262 26.47 -6.07 34.16
CA ALA A 262 25.15 -5.44 34.31
C ALA A 262 25.19 -3.99 33.89
N TYR A 263 26.21 -3.24 34.22
CA TYR A 263 26.38 -1.86 33.75
C TYR A 263 26.55 -1.84 32.23
N SER A 264 27.38 -2.71 31.68
CA SER A 264 27.56 -2.86 30.22
C SER A 264 26.26 -3.18 29.51
N ALA A 265 25.45 -4.06 30.07
CA ALA A 265 24.16 -4.42 29.53
C ALA A 265 23.17 -3.22 29.53
N MET A 266 23.10 -2.45 30.62
CA MET A 266 22.26 -1.26 30.74
C MET A 266 22.66 -0.18 29.73
N ILE A 267 23.97 0.13 29.63
CA ILE A 267 24.50 1.08 28.66
C ILE A 267 24.10 0.64 27.25
N THR A 268 24.22 -0.65 26.92
CA THR A 268 23.89 -1.19 25.60
C THR A 268 22.37 -1.12 25.31
N ILE A 269 21.53 -1.47 26.30
CA ILE A 269 20.06 -1.39 26.18
C ILE A 269 19.66 0.06 25.92
N TYR A 270 20.08 0.99 26.76
CA TYR A 270 19.71 2.40 26.64
C TYR A 270 20.22 3.03 25.34
N THR A 271 21.47 2.75 24.94
CA THR A 271 22.01 3.29 23.69
C THR A 271 21.25 2.79 22.46
N ARG A 272 20.85 1.51 22.43
CA ARG A 272 20.04 0.98 21.33
C ARG A 272 18.63 1.54 21.27
N LEU A 273 18.03 1.82 22.43
CA LEU A 273 16.72 2.44 22.53
C LEU A 273 16.77 3.96 22.38
N ARG A 274 17.94 4.51 22.08
CA ARG A 274 18.20 5.96 21.95
C ARG A 274 17.91 6.76 23.23
N LEU A 275 17.90 6.10 24.39
CA LEU A 275 17.75 6.72 25.71
C LEU A 275 19.13 7.13 26.27
N TYR A 276 19.80 8.01 25.54
CA TYR A 276 21.22 8.32 25.81
C TYR A 276 21.46 9.03 27.12
N GLY A 277 20.52 9.85 27.61
CA GLY A 277 20.61 10.46 28.94
C GLY A 277 20.70 9.42 30.06
N LYS A 278 19.85 8.37 29.98
CA LYS A 278 19.94 7.26 30.94
C LYS A 278 21.24 6.46 30.80
N ALA A 279 21.82 6.35 29.62
CA ALA A 279 23.12 5.70 29.45
C ALA A 279 24.26 6.53 30.06
N GLU A 280 24.21 7.87 29.98
CA GLU A 280 25.13 8.78 30.68
C GLU A 280 25.00 8.63 32.20
N GLU A 281 23.77 8.58 32.74
CA GLU A 281 23.49 8.34 34.15
C GLU A 281 24.13 7.03 34.65
N VAL A 282 24.05 5.95 33.89
CA VAL A 282 24.63 4.66 34.23
C VAL A 282 26.18 4.77 34.38
N ILE A 283 26.84 5.59 33.54
CA ILE A 283 28.28 5.81 33.65
C ILE A 283 28.62 6.61 34.93
N GLU A 284 27.80 7.61 35.27
CA GLU A 284 28.00 8.31 36.55
C GLU A 284 27.79 7.35 37.74
N LEU A 285 26.78 6.48 37.67
CA LEU A 285 26.56 5.43 38.66
C LEU A 285 27.76 4.46 38.76
N MET A 286 28.42 4.12 37.63
CA MET A 286 29.64 3.32 37.65
C MET A 286 30.77 4.03 38.43
N LYS A 287 30.90 5.34 38.28
CA LYS A 287 31.89 6.14 39.03
C LYS A 287 31.57 6.15 40.51
N GLU A 288 30.31 6.37 40.89
CA GLU A 288 29.83 6.32 42.27
C GLU A 288 30.13 4.96 42.95
N ASP A 289 29.80 3.90 42.23
CA ASP A 289 29.99 2.52 42.72
C ASP A 289 31.46 2.02 42.58
N ARG A 290 32.38 2.91 42.17
CA ARG A 290 33.80 2.64 41.95
C ARG A 290 34.09 1.50 40.98
N VAL A 291 33.20 1.31 40.01
CA VAL A 291 33.38 0.35 38.93
C VAL A 291 34.08 1.04 37.75
N LYS A 292 35.24 0.52 37.34
CA LYS A 292 35.95 1.09 36.20
C LYS A 292 35.25 0.66 34.88
N PRO A 293 34.89 1.60 33.98
CA PRO A 293 34.39 1.23 32.66
C PRO A 293 35.44 0.40 31.91
N ASN A 294 34.99 -0.69 31.31
CA ASN A 294 35.83 -1.52 30.44
C ASN A 294 35.88 -0.96 29.00
N LEU A 295 36.74 -1.53 28.18
CA LEU A 295 36.88 -1.10 26.78
C LEU A 295 35.55 -1.16 25.99
N GLU A 296 34.73 -2.18 26.25
CA GLU A 296 33.44 -2.35 25.60
C GLU A 296 32.46 -1.21 25.92
N ASN A 297 32.43 -0.77 27.19
CA ASN A 297 31.58 0.37 27.63
C ASN A 297 31.96 1.65 26.89
N TRP A 298 33.28 1.94 26.82
CA TRP A 298 33.78 3.11 26.09
C TRP A 298 33.43 3.07 24.61
N LEU A 299 33.58 1.90 23.93
CA LEU A 299 33.24 1.74 22.52
C LEU A 299 31.74 1.88 22.27
N VAL A 300 30.90 1.35 23.15
CA VAL A 300 29.46 1.48 23.06
C VAL A 300 29.02 2.95 23.16
N MET A 301 29.59 3.70 24.11
CA MET A 301 29.29 5.13 24.27
C MET A 301 29.81 5.96 23.10
N LEU A 302 31.04 5.69 22.67
CA LEU A 302 31.61 6.34 21.47
C LEU A 302 30.72 6.14 20.25
N ASN A 303 30.29 4.90 20.05
CA ASN A 303 29.36 4.59 18.93
C ASN A 303 28.00 5.27 19.12
N ALA A 304 27.48 5.34 20.33
CA ALA A 304 26.22 5.99 20.64
C ALA A 304 26.25 7.48 20.30
N TYR A 305 27.27 8.20 20.72
CA TYR A 305 27.43 9.63 20.39
C TYR A 305 27.70 9.86 18.91
N SER A 306 28.51 9.02 18.28
CA SER A 306 28.77 9.07 16.85
C SER A 306 27.50 8.87 16.02
N GLN A 307 26.61 7.97 16.45
CA GLN A 307 25.33 7.75 15.79
C GLN A 307 24.33 8.92 15.96
N GLN A 308 24.44 9.67 17.06
CA GLN A 308 23.65 10.88 17.29
C GLN A 308 24.18 12.10 16.56
N GLY A 309 25.39 12.03 16.01
CA GLY A 309 26.08 13.17 15.44
C GLY A 309 26.67 14.13 16.48
N LYS A 310 26.68 13.76 17.78
CA LYS A 310 27.30 14.55 18.87
C LYS A 310 28.80 14.29 18.90
N MET A 311 29.51 14.74 17.89
CA MET A 311 30.91 14.39 17.68
C MET A 311 31.85 14.93 18.75
N GLU A 312 31.54 16.12 19.32
CA GLU A 312 32.32 16.71 20.41
C GLU A 312 32.30 15.83 21.69
N LYS A 313 31.13 15.26 22.03
CA LYS A 313 31.02 14.30 23.12
C LYS A 313 31.72 12.98 22.79
N ALA A 314 31.62 12.52 21.52
CA ALA A 314 32.32 11.31 21.11
C ALA A 314 33.85 11.47 21.22
N GLU A 315 34.41 12.62 20.85
CA GLU A 315 35.83 12.91 21.06
C GLU A 315 36.23 12.98 22.56
N SER A 316 35.37 13.61 23.39
CA SER A 316 35.64 13.64 24.85
C SER A 316 35.65 12.25 25.45
N VAL A 317 34.83 11.32 24.94
CA VAL A 317 34.87 9.90 25.34
C VAL A 317 36.17 9.24 24.91
N LEU A 318 36.69 9.52 23.72
CA LEU A 318 37.98 9.00 23.27
C LEU A 318 39.12 9.48 24.16
N ILE A 319 39.14 10.79 24.49
CA ILE A 319 40.16 11.39 25.41
C ILE A 319 40.05 10.75 26.80
N SER A 320 38.83 10.62 27.34
CA SER A 320 38.61 9.99 28.63
C SER A 320 39.03 8.51 28.65
N MET A 321 38.92 7.81 27.53
CA MET A 321 39.38 6.45 27.36
C MET A 321 40.94 6.37 27.39
N GLU A 322 41.61 7.33 26.76
CA GLU A 322 43.06 7.45 26.73
C GLU A 322 43.63 7.76 28.15
N GLU A 323 43.00 8.71 28.87
CA GLU A 323 43.44 9.19 30.17
C GLU A 323 43.12 8.24 31.34
N ALA A 324 41.89 7.71 31.36
CA ALA A 324 41.39 7.02 32.55
C ALA A 324 41.84 5.56 32.68
N ALA A 325 42.18 4.90 31.57
CA ALA A 325 42.30 3.46 31.56
C ALA A 325 43.69 2.93 31.12
N GLY A 326 44.56 3.78 30.58
CA GLY A 326 45.81 3.28 29.97
C GLY A 326 45.50 2.34 28.77
N PHE A 327 44.29 2.39 28.24
CA PHE A 327 43.90 1.67 27.04
C PHE A 327 44.31 2.52 25.83
N ALA A 328 45.24 2.02 25.04
CA ALA A 328 45.58 2.62 23.77
C ALA A 328 44.31 2.58 22.88
N PRO A 329 43.91 3.70 22.23
CA PRO A 329 42.83 3.71 21.27
C PRO A 329 43.05 2.63 20.24
N ASN A 330 42.01 1.85 19.96
CA ASN A 330 42.13 0.80 18.97
C ASN A 330 41.51 1.24 17.63
N VAL A 331 41.77 0.49 16.57
CA VAL A 331 41.25 0.72 15.21
C VAL A 331 39.73 0.90 15.22
N ILE A 332 39.00 0.18 16.09
CA ILE A 332 37.54 0.24 16.20
C ILE A 332 37.06 1.62 16.68
N ALA A 333 37.75 2.22 17.65
CA ALA A 333 37.40 3.54 18.17
C ALA A 333 37.55 4.62 17.09
N TYR A 334 38.67 4.62 16.39
CA TYR A 334 38.90 5.55 15.27
C TYR A 334 37.93 5.35 14.11
N ASN A 335 37.65 4.10 13.72
CA ASN A 335 36.66 3.80 12.68
C ASN A 335 35.26 4.27 13.05
N THR A 336 34.90 4.15 14.32
CA THR A 336 33.61 4.63 14.85
C THR A 336 33.50 6.15 14.72
N LEU A 337 34.55 6.89 15.08
CA LEU A 337 34.57 8.36 14.94
C LEU A 337 34.60 8.80 13.48
N ILE A 338 35.43 8.19 12.64
CA ILE A 338 35.46 8.48 11.20
C ILE A 338 34.08 8.26 10.56
N THR A 339 33.45 7.13 10.91
CA THR A 339 32.10 6.84 10.42
C THR A 339 31.09 7.86 10.94
N GLY A 340 31.21 8.29 12.20
CA GLY A 340 30.38 9.33 12.81
C GLY A 340 30.52 10.67 12.12
N TYR A 341 31.74 11.14 11.89
CA TYR A 341 32.00 12.37 11.15
C TYR A 341 31.50 12.29 9.69
N GLY A 342 31.65 11.13 9.06
CA GLY A 342 31.10 10.88 7.73
C GLY A 342 29.57 10.97 7.67
N LYS A 343 28.86 10.61 8.73
CA LYS A 343 27.40 10.76 8.84
C LYS A 343 26.97 12.21 8.99
N VAL A 344 27.77 13.03 9.65
CA VAL A 344 27.51 14.46 9.88
C VAL A 344 28.07 15.33 8.74
N SER A 345 28.68 14.69 7.73
CA SER A 345 29.35 15.38 6.60
C SER A 345 30.49 16.33 7.00
N LYS A 346 31.11 16.16 8.17
CA LYS A 346 32.29 16.89 8.64
C LYS A 346 33.57 16.14 8.24
N MET A 347 33.81 16.01 6.95
CA MET A 347 34.88 15.14 6.45
C MET A 347 36.29 15.66 6.69
N GLU A 348 36.47 16.96 6.90
CA GLU A 348 37.78 17.55 7.27
C GLU A 348 38.26 17.02 8.63
N ALA A 349 37.32 16.92 9.59
CA ALA A 349 37.60 16.33 10.89
C ALA A 349 37.90 14.82 10.78
N ALA A 350 37.15 14.10 9.94
CA ALA A 350 37.44 12.69 9.64
C ALA A 350 38.83 12.49 9.02
N GLU A 351 39.23 13.39 8.13
CA GLU A 351 40.56 13.38 7.49
C GLU A 351 41.68 13.66 8.52
N SER A 352 41.45 14.60 9.43
CA SER A 352 42.41 14.88 10.52
C SER A 352 42.60 13.68 11.47
N LEU A 353 41.49 13.01 11.79
CA LEU A 353 41.55 11.76 12.56
C LEU A 353 42.22 10.62 11.80
N PHE A 354 42.00 10.52 10.49
CA PHE A 354 42.66 9.53 9.66
C PHE A 354 44.18 9.75 9.62
N ARG A 355 44.67 11.00 9.58
CA ARG A 355 46.09 11.35 9.67
C ARG A 355 46.63 11.00 11.04
N ARG A 356 45.99 11.44 12.14
CA ARG A 356 46.39 11.10 13.52
C ARG A 356 46.45 9.58 13.73
N PHE A 357 45.52 8.82 13.15
CA PHE A 357 45.51 7.36 13.18
C PHE A 357 46.77 6.77 12.56
N ASN A 358 47.22 7.29 11.41
CA ASN A 358 48.46 6.88 10.73
C ASN A 358 49.71 7.31 11.51
N ASP A 359 49.73 8.53 12.09
CA ASP A 359 50.86 9.06 12.87
C ASP A 359 51.09 8.24 14.13
N LEU A 360 50.07 7.63 14.72
CA LEU A 360 50.15 6.69 15.81
C LEU A 360 50.68 5.29 15.42
N GLY A 361 51.03 5.12 14.15
CA GLY A 361 51.57 3.85 13.61
C GLY A 361 50.55 2.74 13.46
N MET A 362 49.27 3.03 13.65
CA MET A 362 48.21 2.08 13.42
C MET A 362 47.88 1.97 11.91
N LYS A 363 47.66 0.75 11.43
CA LYS A 363 47.32 0.53 10.01
C LYS A 363 45.82 0.63 9.80
N PRO A 364 45.34 1.53 8.92
CA PRO A 364 43.94 1.56 8.49
C PRO A 364 43.52 0.21 7.93
N ASP A 365 42.32 -0.24 8.30
CA ASP A 365 41.75 -1.49 7.83
C ASP A 365 40.73 -1.22 6.70
N GLU A 366 40.19 -2.29 6.17
CA GLU A 366 39.15 -2.25 5.13
C GLU A 366 37.96 -1.36 5.55
N THR A 367 37.58 -1.40 6.83
CA THR A 367 36.45 -0.62 7.38
C THR A 367 36.74 0.88 7.38
N THR A 368 37.99 1.25 7.69
CA THR A 368 38.44 2.65 7.67
C THR A 368 38.26 3.25 6.27
N TYR A 369 38.80 2.58 5.25
CA TYR A 369 38.68 3.07 3.86
C TYR A 369 37.22 3.11 3.37
N ARG A 370 36.43 2.09 3.71
CA ARG A 370 35.00 2.05 3.37
C ARG A 370 34.25 3.23 4.00
N SER A 371 34.52 3.54 5.26
CA SER A 371 33.91 4.67 5.96
C SER A 371 34.32 6.01 5.36
N MET A 372 35.55 6.16 4.94
CA MET A 372 36.02 7.37 4.24
C MET A 372 35.34 7.56 2.88
N ILE A 373 35.19 6.48 2.09
CA ILE A 373 34.49 6.54 0.79
C ILE A 373 33.03 6.94 1.00
N GLU A 374 32.32 6.32 1.94
CA GLU A 374 30.92 6.64 2.23
C GLU A 374 30.76 8.07 2.79
N GLY A 375 31.70 8.49 3.63
CA GLY A 375 31.70 9.83 4.20
C GLY A 375 31.85 10.92 3.15
N TRP A 376 32.89 10.82 2.32
CA TRP A 376 33.13 11.74 1.20
C TRP A 376 32.01 11.68 0.17
N GLY A 377 31.39 10.51 -0.02
CA GLY A 377 30.21 10.36 -0.85
C GLY A 377 29.01 11.17 -0.34
N ARG A 378 28.77 11.17 0.98
CA ARG A 378 27.73 12.00 1.60
C ARG A 378 28.06 13.48 1.58
N ALA A 379 29.34 13.83 1.68
CA ALA A 379 29.84 15.20 1.54
C ALA A 379 29.89 15.68 0.10
N ASP A 380 29.45 14.83 -0.85
CA ASP A 380 29.39 15.15 -2.27
C ASP A 380 30.74 15.52 -2.88
N SER A 381 31.84 14.94 -2.39
CA SER A 381 33.18 15.17 -2.91
C SER A 381 33.67 13.94 -3.68
N TYR A 382 33.46 13.98 -5.00
CA TYR A 382 33.77 12.83 -5.86
C TYR A 382 35.27 12.51 -5.90
N GLU A 383 36.13 13.51 -6.04
CA GLU A 383 37.58 13.30 -6.18
C GLU A 383 38.20 12.63 -4.95
N GLN A 384 37.76 13.01 -3.74
CA GLN A 384 38.23 12.40 -2.51
C GLN A 384 37.69 10.97 -2.35
N ALA A 385 36.42 10.74 -2.63
CA ALA A 385 35.83 9.39 -2.61
C ALA A 385 36.56 8.45 -3.60
N LYS A 386 36.86 8.94 -4.80
CA LYS A 386 37.63 8.23 -5.85
C LYS A 386 39.06 7.91 -5.39
N ARG A 387 39.72 8.85 -4.73
CA ARG A 387 41.07 8.64 -4.19
C ARG A 387 41.10 7.53 -3.15
N TYR A 388 40.18 7.56 -2.17
CA TYR A 388 40.12 6.51 -1.15
C TYR A 388 39.70 5.14 -1.72
N TYR A 389 38.87 5.14 -2.75
CA TYR A 389 38.53 3.92 -3.46
C TYR A 389 39.73 3.29 -4.21
N GLN A 390 40.51 4.11 -4.89
CA GLN A 390 41.73 3.63 -5.57
C GLN A 390 42.75 3.08 -4.57
N GLU A 391 42.89 3.74 -3.41
CA GLU A 391 43.81 3.29 -2.35
C GLU A 391 43.34 1.97 -1.73
N LEU A 392 42.00 1.84 -1.49
CA LEU A 392 41.41 0.58 -1.01
C LEU A 392 41.74 -0.58 -1.95
N LYS A 393 41.62 -0.36 -3.28
CA LYS A 393 41.97 -1.36 -4.30
C LYS A 393 43.47 -1.64 -4.33
N ARG A 394 44.32 -0.61 -4.22
CA ARG A 394 45.80 -0.73 -4.20
C ARG A 394 46.30 -1.62 -3.08
N LEU A 395 45.61 -1.54 -1.91
CA LEU A 395 45.93 -2.37 -0.76
C LEU A 395 45.34 -3.79 -0.85
N GLY A 396 44.63 -4.13 -1.92
CA GLY A 396 44.02 -5.44 -2.12
C GLY A 396 42.72 -5.70 -1.36
N TYR A 397 42.16 -4.68 -0.75
CA TYR A 397 40.85 -4.79 -0.08
C TYR A 397 39.70 -4.79 -1.09
N LYS A 398 38.60 -5.48 -0.75
CA LYS A 398 37.41 -5.54 -1.62
C LYS A 398 36.41 -4.46 -1.22
N PRO A 399 35.91 -3.66 -2.17
CA PRO A 399 34.82 -2.72 -1.89
C PRO A 399 33.54 -3.49 -1.54
N ASN A 400 32.70 -2.90 -0.67
CA ASN A 400 31.37 -3.43 -0.40
C ASN A 400 30.32 -2.81 -1.34
N SER A 401 29.12 -3.38 -1.34
CA SER A 401 28.04 -2.89 -2.20
C SER A 401 27.68 -1.42 -1.93
N SER A 402 27.82 -0.95 -0.66
CA SER A 402 27.55 0.45 -0.28
C SER A 402 28.55 1.42 -0.91
N ASN A 403 29.85 1.07 -0.92
CA ASN A 403 30.87 1.90 -1.55
C ASN A 403 30.68 1.98 -3.06
N LEU A 404 30.40 0.84 -3.71
CA LEU A 404 30.13 0.79 -5.14
C LEU A 404 28.89 1.60 -5.52
N PHE A 405 27.82 1.49 -4.73
CA PHE A 405 26.62 2.31 -4.89
C PHE A 405 26.92 3.82 -4.75
N THR A 406 27.70 4.19 -3.71
CA THR A 406 28.11 5.58 -3.48
C THR A 406 28.89 6.14 -4.68
N LEU A 407 29.84 5.36 -5.22
CA LEU A 407 30.62 5.77 -6.37
C LEU A 407 29.79 5.92 -7.64
N ILE A 408 28.91 4.96 -7.93
CA ILE A 408 28.02 5.07 -9.11
C ILE A 408 27.12 6.32 -9.01
N ASN A 409 26.60 6.65 -7.84
CA ASN A 409 25.81 7.88 -7.68
C ASN A 409 26.63 9.15 -7.94
N LEU A 410 27.87 9.19 -7.46
CA LEU A 410 28.74 10.34 -7.70
C LEU A 410 29.18 10.40 -9.18
N GLN A 411 29.56 9.27 -9.78
CA GLN A 411 29.95 9.19 -11.18
C GLN A 411 28.82 9.62 -12.11
N ALA A 412 27.59 9.18 -11.84
CA ALA A 412 26.41 9.62 -12.58
C ALA A 412 26.18 11.14 -12.45
N LYS A 413 26.37 11.68 -11.24
CA LYS A 413 26.20 13.11 -10.96
C LYS A 413 27.25 13.99 -11.62
N TYR A 414 28.50 13.55 -11.57
CA TYR A 414 29.63 14.31 -12.13
C TYR A 414 29.96 13.94 -13.58
N GLY A 415 29.22 13.01 -14.18
CA GLY A 415 29.38 12.62 -15.60
C GLY A 415 30.60 11.78 -15.90
N ASP A 416 31.25 11.14 -14.89
CA ASP A 416 32.38 10.22 -15.13
C ASP A 416 31.87 8.84 -15.59
N ASN A 417 31.47 8.76 -16.84
CA ASN A 417 30.93 7.54 -17.44
C ASN A 417 31.98 6.42 -17.57
N GLU A 418 33.23 6.74 -17.78
CA GLU A 418 34.31 5.75 -17.83
C GLU A 418 34.61 5.16 -16.47
N GLY A 419 34.57 6.00 -15.42
CA GLY A 419 34.65 5.55 -14.04
C GLY A 419 33.50 4.62 -13.69
N ALA A 420 32.28 4.94 -14.14
CA ALA A 420 31.08 4.12 -13.90
C ALA A 420 31.22 2.72 -14.53
N ILE A 421 31.72 2.61 -15.76
CA ILE A 421 32.00 1.33 -16.43
C ILE A 421 32.93 0.45 -15.56
N LYS A 422 34.05 1.02 -15.07
CA LYS A 422 35.00 0.30 -14.21
C LYS A 422 34.36 -0.14 -12.88
N THR A 423 33.51 0.72 -12.31
CA THR A 423 32.78 0.39 -11.06
C THR A 423 31.75 -0.72 -11.28
N ILE A 424 31.10 -0.76 -12.44
CA ILE A 424 30.19 -1.86 -12.82
C ILE A 424 30.97 -3.18 -12.95
N GLU A 425 32.14 -3.16 -13.55
CA GLU A 425 33.02 -4.34 -13.63
C GLU A 425 33.44 -4.82 -12.24
N ASP A 426 33.73 -3.92 -11.33
CA ASP A 426 34.01 -4.23 -9.92
C ASP A 426 32.77 -4.83 -9.21
N MET A 427 31.54 -4.34 -9.50
CA MET A 427 30.30 -4.93 -8.99
C MET A 427 30.12 -6.38 -9.47
N VAL A 428 30.40 -6.63 -10.73
CA VAL A 428 30.34 -7.99 -11.29
C VAL A 428 31.39 -8.89 -10.64
N SER A 429 32.62 -8.40 -10.46
CA SER A 429 33.71 -9.16 -9.84
C SER A 429 33.46 -9.49 -8.36
N THR A 430 32.66 -8.66 -7.66
CA THR A 430 32.23 -8.89 -6.28
C THR A 430 31.04 -9.82 -6.13
N GLY A 431 30.50 -10.33 -7.25
CA GLY A 431 29.40 -11.30 -7.27
C GLY A 431 28.00 -10.68 -7.16
N CYS A 432 27.87 -9.39 -7.42
CA CYS A 432 26.54 -8.76 -7.46
C CYS A 432 25.74 -9.30 -8.65
N GLN A 433 24.46 -9.53 -8.46
CA GLN A 433 23.57 -9.99 -9.54
C GLN A 433 23.32 -8.90 -10.58
N TYR A 434 23.30 -9.24 -11.85
CA TYR A 434 23.12 -8.30 -12.97
C TYR A 434 21.85 -7.43 -12.86
N PRO A 435 20.67 -7.96 -12.49
CA PRO A 435 19.47 -7.14 -12.33
C PRO A 435 19.61 -6.08 -11.22
N SER A 436 20.34 -6.41 -10.15
CA SER A 436 20.60 -5.47 -9.04
C SER A 436 21.56 -4.36 -9.47
N ILE A 437 22.63 -4.70 -10.21
CA ILE A 437 23.57 -3.73 -10.75
C ILE A 437 22.85 -2.77 -11.70
N LEU A 438 22.05 -3.31 -12.62
CA LEU A 438 21.26 -2.51 -13.54
C LEU A 438 20.31 -1.56 -12.82
N GLY A 439 19.60 -2.04 -11.78
CA GLY A 439 18.74 -1.22 -10.96
C GLY A 439 19.47 -0.07 -10.28
N ILE A 440 20.67 -0.32 -9.75
CA ILE A 440 21.53 0.70 -9.11
C ILE A 440 21.97 1.75 -10.13
N VAL A 441 22.44 1.33 -11.30
CA VAL A 441 22.89 2.25 -12.37
C VAL A 441 21.72 3.12 -12.84
N LEU A 442 20.58 2.52 -13.17
CA LEU A 442 19.40 3.26 -13.60
C LEU A 442 18.95 4.28 -12.55
N GLN A 443 18.90 3.88 -11.28
CA GLN A 443 18.51 4.79 -10.19
C GLN A 443 19.50 5.94 -10.01
N ALA A 444 20.80 5.68 -10.13
CA ALA A 444 21.83 6.70 -9.98
C ALA A 444 21.75 7.75 -11.11
N TYR A 445 21.64 7.30 -12.35
CA TYR A 445 21.55 8.16 -13.52
C TYR A 445 20.19 8.89 -13.63
N GLU A 446 19.10 8.27 -13.18
CA GLU A 446 17.79 8.92 -13.05
C GLU A 446 17.85 10.09 -12.04
N LYS A 447 18.45 9.87 -10.86
CA LYS A 447 18.64 10.93 -9.85
C LYS A 447 19.54 12.05 -10.31
N ALA A 448 20.56 11.74 -11.11
CA ALA A 448 21.49 12.71 -11.66
C ALA A 448 20.89 13.50 -12.85
N GLY A 449 19.78 13.05 -13.42
CA GLY A 449 19.18 13.63 -14.62
C GLY A 449 19.96 13.31 -15.92
N ASN A 450 20.90 12.37 -15.87
CA ASN A 450 21.81 12.02 -16.98
C ASN A 450 21.47 10.65 -17.61
N ILE A 451 20.20 10.35 -17.71
CA ILE A 451 19.73 9.01 -18.14
C ILE A 451 20.19 8.67 -19.57
N ASP A 452 20.38 9.67 -20.41
CA ASP A 452 20.84 9.53 -21.80
C ASP A 452 22.27 8.92 -21.91
N ALA A 453 23.05 8.97 -20.84
CA ALA A 453 24.36 8.33 -20.78
C ALA A 453 24.29 6.81 -20.49
N VAL A 454 23.16 6.30 -20.03
CA VAL A 454 22.98 4.89 -19.66
C VAL A 454 23.31 3.92 -20.81
N PRO A 455 22.87 4.14 -22.07
CA PRO A 455 23.23 3.25 -23.17
C PRO A 455 24.74 3.17 -23.40
N TYR A 456 25.48 4.25 -23.14
CA TYR A 456 26.93 4.29 -23.24
C TYR A 456 27.60 3.51 -22.11
N VAL A 457 27.15 3.71 -20.89
CA VAL A 457 27.70 3.09 -19.66
C VAL A 457 27.46 1.59 -19.63
N LEU A 458 26.36 1.13 -20.19
CA LEU A 458 26.03 -0.30 -20.26
C LEU A 458 26.64 -1.02 -21.47
N LYS A 459 27.49 -0.35 -22.29
CA LYS A 459 28.23 -0.99 -23.36
C LYS A 459 29.33 -1.91 -22.83
N GLY A 460 29.73 -2.90 -23.64
CA GLY A 460 30.81 -3.83 -23.29
C GLY A 460 30.34 -5.21 -22.84
N SER A 461 31.12 -5.87 -21.99
CA SER A 461 30.82 -7.22 -21.51
C SER A 461 29.49 -7.33 -20.74
N PHE A 462 29.15 -6.28 -20.00
CA PHE A 462 27.92 -6.19 -19.27
C PHE A 462 26.66 -6.20 -20.17
N HIS A 463 26.75 -5.60 -21.33
CA HIS A 463 25.66 -5.57 -22.32
C HIS A 463 25.26 -6.98 -22.80
N ASN A 464 26.25 -7.85 -23.01
CA ASN A 464 26.01 -9.24 -23.42
C ASN A 464 25.25 -10.03 -22.33
N HIS A 465 25.53 -9.76 -21.05
CA HIS A 465 24.82 -10.37 -19.93
C HIS A 465 23.39 -9.86 -19.78
N ILE A 466 23.14 -8.56 -19.98
CA ILE A 466 21.77 -8.00 -20.02
C ILE A 466 20.98 -8.69 -21.13
N ARG A 467 21.56 -8.85 -22.30
CA ARG A 467 20.93 -9.52 -23.45
C ARG A 467 20.64 -11.00 -23.24
N SER A 468 21.38 -11.68 -22.39
CA SER A 468 21.17 -13.10 -22.09
C SER A 468 20.15 -13.34 -20.97
N ASN A 469 19.89 -12.34 -20.13
CA ASN A 469 19.00 -12.45 -18.98
C ASN A 469 17.68 -11.72 -19.22
N GLN A 470 16.57 -12.46 -19.28
CA GLN A 470 15.22 -11.94 -19.52
C GLN A 470 14.83 -10.82 -18.54
N THR A 471 15.13 -10.99 -17.24
CA THR A 471 14.81 -10.00 -16.21
C THR A 471 15.55 -8.69 -16.41
N SER A 472 16.87 -8.75 -16.66
CA SER A 472 17.69 -7.55 -16.90
C SER A 472 17.28 -6.83 -18.18
N PHE A 473 16.96 -7.59 -19.22
CA PHE A 473 16.48 -7.07 -20.50
C PHE A 473 15.16 -6.31 -20.33
N SER A 474 14.21 -6.90 -19.64
CA SER A 474 12.92 -6.26 -19.36
C SER A 474 13.06 -4.98 -18.52
N ILE A 475 13.91 -5.00 -17.47
CA ILE A 475 14.17 -3.82 -16.63
C ILE A 475 14.75 -2.69 -17.47
N LEU A 476 15.71 -2.98 -18.34
CA LEU A 476 16.34 -1.95 -19.18
C LEU A 476 15.37 -1.40 -20.22
N ALA A 477 14.62 -2.25 -20.91
CA ALA A 477 13.63 -1.84 -21.90
C ALA A 477 12.54 -0.96 -21.26
N MET A 478 12.04 -1.35 -20.09
CA MET A 478 11.06 -0.57 -19.32
C MET A 478 11.62 0.79 -18.86
N ALA A 479 12.89 0.83 -18.44
CA ALA A 479 13.54 2.07 -18.06
C ALA A 479 13.65 3.04 -19.25
N TYR A 480 14.04 2.56 -20.41
CA TYR A 480 14.10 3.39 -21.62
C TYR A 480 12.71 3.96 -21.98
N ILE A 481 11.66 3.17 -21.91
CA ILE A 481 10.32 3.66 -22.15
C ILE A 481 9.91 4.70 -21.11
N LYS A 482 10.15 4.46 -19.83
CA LYS A 482 9.81 5.40 -18.74
C LYS A 482 10.43 6.79 -18.99
N HIS A 483 11.65 6.82 -19.52
CA HIS A 483 12.39 8.07 -19.76
C HIS A 483 12.28 8.62 -21.20
N GLY A 484 11.49 7.99 -22.07
CA GLY A 484 11.23 8.48 -23.40
C GLY A 484 12.25 8.12 -24.46
N MET A 485 13.18 7.24 -24.11
CA MET A 485 14.23 6.75 -25.00
C MET A 485 13.70 5.58 -25.85
N VAL A 486 12.72 5.87 -26.69
CA VAL A 486 11.99 4.82 -27.45
C VAL A 486 12.88 4.22 -28.54
N ASP A 487 13.71 5.04 -29.17
CA ASP A 487 14.61 4.58 -30.25
C ASP A 487 15.69 3.63 -29.72
N GLU A 488 16.22 3.88 -28.54
CA GLU A 488 17.14 2.98 -27.83
C GLU A 488 16.45 1.68 -27.42
N CYS A 489 15.20 1.77 -26.95
CA CYS A 489 14.39 0.59 -26.66
C CYS A 489 14.17 -0.25 -27.93
N LEU A 490 13.80 0.38 -29.04
CA LEU A 490 13.61 -0.30 -30.32
C LEU A 490 14.93 -0.89 -30.86
N ALA A 491 16.05 -0.19 -30.68
CA ALA A 491 17.39 -0.71 -31.02
C ALA A 491 17.69 -1.98 -30.20
N LEU A 492 17.43 -1.93 -28.87
CA LEU A 492 17.61 -3.08 -27.98
C LEU A 492 16.74 -4.29 -28.40
N LEU A 493 15.48 -4.05 -28.77
CA LEU A 493 14.55 -5.09 -29.23
C LEU A 493 14.96 -5.70 -30.57
N ARG A 494 15.50 -4.91 -31.49
CA ARG A 494 16.00 -5.39 -32.79
C ARG A 494 17.26 -6.27 -32.69
N GLU A 495 18.07 -6.01 -31.69
CA GLU A 495 19.36 -6.72 -31.53
C GLU A 495 19.17 -8.16 -31.01
N LYS A 496 18.06 -8.47 -30.36
CA LYS A 496 17.80 -9.80 -29.79
C LYS A 496 16.38 -10.30 -30.04
N LYS A 497 16.28 -11.44 -30.73
CA LYS A 497 15.07 -12.25 -30.79
C LYS A 497 15.15 -13.35 -29.72
N TRP A 498 14.10 -13.45 -28.91
CA TRP A 498 14.01 -14.47 -27.90
C TRP A 498 13.42 -15.75 -28.50
N ARG A 499 13.92 -16.91 -28.06
CA ARG A 499 13.35 -18.21 -28.48
C ARG A 499 12.00 -18.47 -27.81
N ASP A 500 11.77 -17.83 -26.67
CA ASP A 500 10.53 -17.91 -25.90
C ASP A 500 9.56 -16.84 -26.40
N SER A 501 8.64 -17.26 -27.29
CA SER A 501 7.60 -16.37 -27.85
C SER A 501 6.66 -15.83 -26.77
N ALA A 502 6.41 -16.59 -25.70
CA ALA A 502 5.56 -16.17 -24.59
C ALA A 502 6.21 -15.00 -23.82
N PHE A 503 7.50 -15.08 -23.54
CA PHE A 503 8.25 -14.00 -22.90
C PHE A 503 8.28 -12.75 -23.81
N GLU A 504 8.57 -12.92 -25.10
CA GLU A 504 8.62 -11.79 -26.03
C GLU A 504 7.28 -11.06 -26.12
N SER A 505 6.20 -11.80 -26.25
CA SER A 505 4.84 -11.26 -26.26
C SER A 505 4.48 -10.53 -24.95
N HIS A 506 4.85 -11.10 -23.82
CA HIS A 506 4.63 -10.48 -22.51
C HIS A 506 5.44 -9.17 -22.37
N LEU A 507 6.69 -9.18 -22.84
CA LEU A 507 7.55 -7.98 -22.81
C LEU A 507 6.95 -6.84 -23.65
N TYR A 508 6.54 -7.11 -24.90
CA TYR A 508 5.90 -6.11 -25.73
C TYR A 508 4.62 -5.56 -25.09
N HIS A 509 3.82 -6.42 -24.48
CA HIS A 509 2.61 -5.99 -23.75
C HIS A 509 2.95 -5.04 -22.61
N LEU A 510 3.98 -5.37 -21.80
CA LEU A 510 4.43 -4.50 -20.70
C LEU A 510 4.93 -3.14 -21.21
N LEU A 511 5.70 -3.11 -22.28
CA LEU A 511 6.22 -1.87 -22.88
C LEU A 511 5.08 -0.98 -23.41
N ILE A 512 4.12 -1.56 -24.10
CA ILE A 512 2.93 -0.86 -24.60
C ILE A 512 2.09 -0.30 -23.44
N CYS A 513 1.89 -1.09 -22.39
CA CYS A 513 1.19 -0.63 -21.17
C CYS A 513 1.93 0.54 -20.51
N SER A 514 3.26 0.47 -20.41
CA SER A 514 4.07 1.54 -19.83
C SER A 514 4.00 2.84 -20.65
N CYS A 515 4.01 2.74 -21.98
CA CYS A 515 3.78 3.89 -22.85
C CYS A 515 2.40 4.52 -22.62
N LYS A 516 1.37 3.69 -22.48
CA LYS A 516 0.01 4.14 -22.19
C LYS A 516 -0.09 4.86 -20.85
N GLU A 517 0.47 4.28 -19.78
CA GLU A 517 0.51 4.88 -18.43
C GLU A 517 1.26 6.22 -18.41
N SER A 518 2.31 6.33 -19.24
CA SER A 518 3.08 7.57 -19.39
C SER A 518 2.44 8.59 -20.33
N GLY A 519 1.29 8.29 -20.91
CA GLY A 519 0.60 9.17 -21.86
C GLY A 519 1.26 9.26 -23.26
N ARG A 520 2.24 8.40 -23.54
CA ARG A 520 3.00 8.40 -24.82
C ARG A 520 2.40 7.44 -25.83
N LEU A 521 1.19 7.74 -26.28
CA LEU A 521 0.40 6.84 -27.10
C LEU A 521 1.04 6.58 -28.49
N ASN A 522 1.68 7.60 -29.09
CA ASN A 522 2.38 7.45 -30.37
C ASN A 522 3.59 6.48 -30.27
N ASP A 523 4.29 6.46 -29.14
CA ASP A 523 5.40 5.56 -28.91
C ASP A 523 4.94 4.11 -28.73
N ALA A 524 3.77 3.91 -28.11
CA ALA A 524 3.13 2.61 -28.05
C ALA A 524 2.83 2.05 -29.46
N VAL A 525 2.38 2.90 -30.38
CA VAL A 525 2.13 2.52 -31.78
C VAL A 525 3.43 2.14 -32.49
N LYS A 526 4.53 2.89 -32.25
CA LYS A 526 5.85 2.52 -32.79
C LYS A 526 6.30 1.14 -32.31
N ILE A 527 6.16 0.87 -31.01
CA ILE A 527 6.53 -0.43 -30.43
C ILE A 527 5.63 -1.54 -30.99
N TYR A 528 4.33 -1.30 -31.13
CA TYR A 528 3.39 -2.26 -31.69
C TYR A 528 3.76 -2.65 -33.13
N ASN A 529 4.17 -1.69 -33.96
CA ASN A 529 4.57 -1.93 -35.35
C ASN A 529 5.83 -2.81 -35.47
N HIS A 530 6.58 -2.99 -34.37
CA HIS A 530 7.72 -3.91 -34.30
C HIS A 530 7.34 -5.31 -33.79
N THR A 531 6.12 -5.53 -33.30
CA THR A 531 5.70 -6.85 -32.85
C THR A 531 5.50 -7.78 -34.06
N MET A 532 6.11 -8.98 -34.01
CA MET A 532 5.93 -10.00 -35.07
C MET A 532 4.61 -10.77 -34.89
N GLU A 533 4.24 -11.03 -33.66
CA GLU A 533 3.01 -11.74 -33.29
C GLU A 533 2.21 -10.92 -32.28
N SER A 534 0.99 -10.57 -32.63
CA SER A 534 0.09 -9.90 -31.70
C SER A 534 -0.84 -10.93 -31.05
N ASN A 535 -0.81 -11.01 -29.73
CA ASN A 535 -1.76 -11.80 -28.96
C ASN A 535 -3.00 -10.98 -28.57
N LEU A 536 -3.99 -11.63 -27.97
CA LEU A 536 -5.23 -10.99 -27.50
C LEU A 536 -4.96 -9.77 -26.60
N HIS A 537 -4.02 -9.88 -25.64
CA HIS A 537 -3.75 -8.81 -24.67
C HIS A 537 -3.12 -7.58 -25.33
N ILE A 538 -2.15 -7.78 -26.23
CA ILE A 538 -1.51 -6.68 -26.98
C ILE A 538 -2.55 -5.99 -27.86
N THR A 539 -3.34 -6.78 -28.62
CA THR A 539 -4.34 -6.23 -29.54
C THR A 539 -5.42 -5.47 -28.78
N SER A 540 -5.93 -6.01 -27.68
CA SER A 540 -6.93 -5.32 -26.85
C SER A 540 -6.38 -4.02 -26.25
N THR A 541 -5.11 -4.03 -25.79
CA THR A 541 -4.46 -2.80 -25.28
C THR A 541 -4.29 -1.76 -26.38
N MET A 542 -3.96 -2.17 -27.60
CA MET A 542 -3.82 -1.26 -28.73
C MET A 542 -5.17 -0.68 -29.18
N ILE A 543 -6.24 -1.45 -29.15
CA ILE A 543 -7.60 -0.94 -29.38
C ILE A 543 -7.93 0.17 -28.37
N ASP A 544 -7.59 -0.02 -27.09
CA ASP A 544 -7.83 1.00 -26.06
C ASP A 544 -6.94 2.24 -26.26
N ILE A 545 -5.68 2.07 -26.72
CA ILE A 545 -4.78 3.16 -27.06
C ILE A 545 -5.33 3.98 -28.23
N TYR A 546 -5.67 3.36 -29.37
CA TYR A 546 -6.26 4.05 -30.50
C TYR A 546 -7.59 4.72 -30.14
N THR A 547 -8.40 4.09 -29.30
CA THR A 547 -9.63 4.69 -28.74
C THR A 547 -9.32 5.94 -27.91
N SER A 548 -8.23 5.95 -27.20
CA SER A 548 -7.79 7.10 -26.38
C SER A 548 -7.19 8.23 -27.24
N MET A 549 -6.62 7.90 -28.39
CA MET A 549 -6.14 8.85 -29.40
C MET A 549 -7.28 9.44 -30.23
N GLY A 550 -8.46 8.84 -30.21
CA GLY A 550 -9.58 9.22 -31.08
C GLY A 550 -9.54 8.59 -32.48
N GLU A 551 -8.58 7.70 -32.73
CA GLU A 551 -8.42 7.00 -34.00
C GLU A 551 -9.28 5.74 -34.09
N PHE A 552 -10.59 5.93 -34.07
CA PHE A 552 -11.56 4.83 -34.01
C PHE A 552 -11.48 3.88 -35.21
N GLY A 553 -11.14 4.39 -36.40
CA GLY A 553 -10.99 3.57 -37.61
C GLY A 553 -9.87 2.53 -37.52
N GLU A 554 -8.72 2.89 -36.93
CA GLU A 554 -7.63 1.93 -36.71
C GLU A 554 -7.97 0.93 -35.59
N ALA A 555 -8.65 1.38 -34.53
CA ALA A 555 -9.14 0.50 -33.47
C ALA A 555 -10.14 -0.55 -34.04
N GLU A 556 -11.06 -0.14 -34.92
CA GLU A 556 -12.03 -1.01 -35.54
C GLU A 556 -11.40 -2.02 -36.52
N LYS A 557 -10.38 -1.60 -37.28
CA LYS A 557 -9.59 -2.49 -38.13
C LYS A 557 -8.92 -3.61 -37.32
N LEU A 558 -8.34 -3.27 -36.16
CA LEU A 558 -7.74 -4.25 -35.28
C LEU A 558 -8.78 -5.21 -34.70
N TYR A 559 -9.93 -4.70 -34.29
CA TYR A 559 -11.04 -5.55 -33.82
C TYR A 559 -11.54 -6.48 -34.91
N SER A 560 -11.75 -5.97 -36.12
CA SER A 560 -12.21 -6.77 -37.30
C SER A 560 -11.21 -7.85 -37.69
N LYS A 561 -9.89 -7.54 -37.62
CA LYS A 561 -8.82 -8.51 -37.82
C LYS A 561 -8.84 -9.60 -36.76
N MET A 562 -9.04 -9.22 -35.49
CA MET A 562 -9.11 -10.16 -34.38
C MET A 562 -10.34 -11.08 -34.50
N LYS A 563 -11.51 -10.52 -34.87
CA LYS A 563 -12.73 -11.26 -35.11
C LYS A 563 -12.58 -12.25 -36.28
N SER A 564 -11.93 -11.84 -37.38
CA SER A 564 -11.68 -12.71 -38.55
C SER A 564 -10.68 -13.85 -38.27
N SER A 565 -9.78 -13.66 -37.31
CA SER A 565 -8.81 -14.67 -36.85
C SER A 565 -9.42 -15.72 -35.90
N GLY A 566 -10.71 -15.61 -35.57
CA GLY A 566 -11.40 -16.54 -34.66
C GLY A 566 -10.96 -16.45 -33.20
N VAL A 567 -10.28 -15.37 -32.79
CA VAL A 567 -9.84 -15.18 -31.43
C VAL A 567 -11.05 -14.84 -30.54
N VAL A 568 -11.27 -15.67 -29.52
CA VAL A 568 -12.35 -15.43 -28.55
C VAL A 568 -11.91 -14.32 -27.60
N LEU A 569 -12.72 -13.28 -27.48
CA LEU A 569 -12.47 -12.19 -26.54
C LEU A 569 -12.68 -12.66 -25.11
N ASP A 570 -11.81 -12.21 -24.23
CA ASP A 570 -12.02 -12.30 -22.79
C ASP A 570 -12.91 -11.14 -22.29
N ARG A 571 -13.29 -11.16 -21.03
CA ARG A 571 -14.10 -10.09 -20.42
C ARG A 571 -13.50 -8.70 -20.60
N ILE A 572 -12.18 -8.57 -20.50
CA ILE A 572 -11.47 -7.29 -20.63
C ILE A 572 -11.52 -6.83 -22.08
N GLY A 573 -11.30 -7.71 -23.02
CA GLY A 573 -11.41 -7.43 -24.46
C GLY A 573 -12.80 -6.92 -24.84
N PHE A 574 -13.86 -7.58 -24.39
CA PHE A 574 -15.24 -7.10 -24.61
C PHE A 574 -15.47 -5.70 -24.03
N SER A 575 -15.01 -5.45 -22.79
CA SER A 575 -15.13 -4.13 -22.16
C SER A 575 -14.41 -3.03 -22.97
N ILE A 576 -13.23 -3.32 -23.51
CA ILE A 576 -12.46 -2.39 -24.33
C ILE A 576 -13.20 -2.09 -25.63
N VAL A 577 -13.68 -3.11 -26.34
CA VAL A 577 -14.37 -2.95 -27.63
C VAL A 577 -15.71 -2.21 -27.46
N VAL A 578 -16.48 -2.55 -26.43
CA VAL A 578 -17.73 -1.85 -26.10
C VAL A 578 -17.46 -0.38 -25.81
N ARG A 579 -16.41 -0.08 -25.04
CA ARG A 579 -16.02 1.31 -24.72
C ARG A 579 -15.51 2.06 -25.95
N MET A 580 -14.83 1.39 -26.87
CA MET A 580 -14.42 1.94 -28.15
C MET A 580 -15.63 2.42 -28.94
N TYR A 581 -16.63 1.56 -29.18
CA TYR A 581 -17.84 1.94 -29.93
C TYR A 581 -18.67 2.99 -29.19
N MET A 582 -18.72 2.93 -27.86
CA MET A 582 -19.41 3.95 -27.05
C MET A 582 -18.78 5.35 -27.22
N LYS A 583 -17.45 5.44 -27.27
CA LYS A 583 -16.71 6.70 -27.50
C LYS A 583 -16.79 7.15 -28.95
N ALA A 584 -16.82 6.23 -29.91
CA ALA A 584 -17.00 6.50 -31.32
C ALA A 584 -18.41 7.00 -31.63
N GLY A 585 -19.37 6.80 -30.71
CA GLY A 585 -20.76 7.16 -30.92
C GLY A 585 -21.60 6.10 -31.70
N SER A 586 -20.97 4.99 -32.08
CA SER A 586 -21.58 3.86 -32.80
C SER A 586 -22.26 2.93 -31.78
N LEU A 587 -23.43 3.33 -31.32
CA LEU A 587 -24.13 2.65 -30.23
C LEU A 587 -24.78 1.33 -30.68
N GLU A 588 -25.15 1.17 -31.93
CA GLU A 588 -25.71 -0.04 -32.48
C GLU A 588 -24.67 -1.16 -32.53
N GLU A 589 -23.44 -0.83 -32.93
CA GLU A 589 -22.31 -1.76 -32.92
C GLU A 589 -21.92 -2.14 -31.50
N ALA A 590 -22.00 -1.20 -30.57
CA ALA A 590 -21.77 -1.51 -29.15
C ALA A 590 -22.81 -2.51 -28.61
N CYS A 591 -24.08 -2.35 -28.98
CA CYS A 591 -25.14 -3.31 -28.63
C CYS A 591 -24.88 -4.69 -29.24
N SER A 592 -24.48 -4.76 -30.52
CA SER A 592 -24.18 -6.05 -31.16
C SER A 592 -23.03 -6.80 -30.50
N VAL A 593 -22.01 -6.08 -30.04
CA VAL A 593 -20.88 -6.68 -29.27
C VAL A 593 -21.34 -7.20 -27.93
N ILE A 594 -22.25 -6.50 -27.23
CA ILE A 594 -22.83 -6.96 -25.97
C ILE A 594 -23.65 -8.23 -26.19
N GLU A 595 -24.43 -8.31 -27.29
CA GLU A 595 -25.21 -9.51 -27.65
C GLU A 595 -24.29 -10.72 -27.88
N ILE A 596 -23.20 -10.53 -28.64
CA ILE A 596 -22.20 -11.58 -28.86
C ILE A 596 -21.57 -12.04 -27.51
N MET A 597 -21.34 -11.11 -26.59
CA MET A 597 -20.83 -11.45 -25.26
C MET A 597 -21.86 -12.24 -24.45
N ASP A 598 -23.13 -11.87 -24.50
CA ASP A 598 -24.20 -12.54 -23.76
C ASP A 598 -24.49 -13.97 -24.30
N GLU A 599 -24.20 -14.25 -25.57
CA GLU A 599 -24.23 -15.60 -26.14
C GLU A 599 -23.16 -16.51 -25.55
N GLN A 600 -22.05 -15.95 -25.04
CA GLN A 600 -20.96 -16.67 -24.39
C GLN A 600 -21.24 -16.83 -22.89
N LYS A 601 -21.85 -17.94 -22.50
CA LYS A 601 -22.31 -18.23 -21.11
C LYS A 601 -21.21 -18.19 -20.05
N ASP A 602 -19.95 -18.30 -20.44
CA ASP A 602 -18.79 -18.36 -19.52
C ASP A 602 -18.30 -16.97 -19.09
N ILE A 603 -18.76 -15.89 -19.74
CA ILE A 603 -18.32 -14.53 -19.43
C ILE A 603 -19.35 -13.83 -18.55
N VAL A 604 -18.99 -13.64 -17.30
CA VAL A 604 -19.80 -12.86 -16.35
C VAL A 604 -19.31 -11.41 -16.36
N PRO A 605 -20.18 -10.44 -16.74
CA PRO A 605 -19.83 -9.02 -16.70
C PRO A 605 -19.48 -8.56 -15.28
N ASP A 606 -18.50 -7.68 -15.15
CA ASP A 606 -18.18 -7.02 -13.89
C ASP A 606 -18.98 -5.71 -13.69
N VAL A 607 -18.77 -5.05 -12.55
CA VAL A 607 -19.47 -3.80 -12.20
C VAL A 607 -19.25 -2.71 -13.27
N PHE A 608 -18.05 -2.64 -13.84
CA PHE A 608 -17.71 -1.63 -14.85
C PHE A 608 -18.45 -1.90 -16.17
N MET A 609 -18.46 -3.15 -16.59
CA MET A 609 -19.15 -3.59 -17.79
C MET A 609 -20.66 -3.38 -17.68
N PHE A 610 -21.26 -3.72 -16.54
CA PHE A 610 -22.67 -3.47 -16.28
C PHE A 610 -23.02 -1.97 -16.36
N ARG A 611 -22.15 -1.09 -15.83
CA ARG A 611 -22.37 0.36 -15.95
C ARG A 611 -22.31 0.84 -17.40
N ASP A 612 -21.39 0.32 -18.19
CA ASP A 612 -21.28 0.68 -19.61
C ASP A 612 -22.49 0.16 -20.39
N MET A 613 -22.95 -1.08 -20.14
CA MET A 613 -24.19 -1.64 -20.73
C MET A 613 -25.43 -0.79 -20.39
N LEU A 614 -25.59 -0.38 -19.12
CA LEU A 614 -26.70 0.50 -18.70
C LEU A 614 -26.69 1.83 -19.46
N ARG A 615 -25.52 2.45 -19.61
CA ARG A 615 -25.36 3.73 -20.34
C ARG A 615 -25.67 3.57 -21.83
N ILE A 616 -25.24 2.47 -22.46
CA ILE A 616 -25.49 2.19 -23.88
C ILE A 616 -26.97 1.97 -24.09
N TYR A 617 -27.61 1.08 -23.34
CA TYR A 617 -29.05 0.81 -23.50
C TYR A 617 -29.91 2.03 -23.20
N GLN A 618 -29.52 2.90 -22.26
CA GLN A 618 -30.17 4.18 -22.00
C GLN A 618 -30.08 5.11 -23.22
N LYS A 619 -28.88 5.26 -23.80
CA LYS A 619 -28.69 6.13 -24.98
C LYS A 619 -29.40 5.60 -26.21
N CYS A 620 -29.50 4.29 -26.39
CA CYS A 620 -30.27 3.66 -27.44
C CYS A 620 -31.79 3.67 -27.18
N GLY A 621 -32.23 4.07 -25.99
CA GLY A 621 -33.66 4.09 -25.63
C GLY A 621 -34.29 2.71 -25.43
N LEU A 622 -33.49 1.65 -25.22
CA LEU A 622 -33.92 0.26 -25.11
C LEU A 622 -34.41 -0.04 -23.69
N GLN A 623 -35.64 0.39 -23.37
CA GLN A 623 -36.18 0.33 -22.00
C GLN A 623 -36.37 -1.11 -21.50
N GLU A 624 -36.78 -2.03 -22.35
CA GLU A 624 -36.96 -3.45 -22.00
C GLU A 624 -35.64 -4.11 -21.60
N LYS A 625 -34.59 -3.88 -22.40
CA LYS A 625 -33.24 -4.38 -22.11
C LYS A 625 -32.64 -3.77 -20.82
N LEU A 626 -32.95 -2.50 -20.53
CA LEU A 626 -32.56 -1.87 -19.28
C LEU A 626 -33.20 -2.53 -18.07
N GLN A 627 -34.47 -2.86 -18.17
CA GLN A 627 -35.20 -3.53 -17.10
C GLN A 627 -34.67 -4.95 -16.87
N GLU A 628 -34.47 -5.70 -17.95
CA GLU A 628 -33.89 -7.05 -17.90
C GLU A 628 -32.47 -7.01 -17.28
N LEU A 629 -31.62 -6.06 -17.69
CA LEU A 629 -30.28 -5.89 -17.17
C LEU A 629 -30.28 -5.54 -15.68
N TYR A 630 -31.20 -4.69 -15.23
CA TYR A 630 -31.38 -4.39 -13.81
C TYR A 630 -31.62 -5.65 -12.98
N TYR A 631 -32.57 -6.50 -13.40
CA TYR A 631 -32.88 -7.73 -12.68
C TYR A 631 -31.70 -8.73 -12.73
N ARG A 632 -30.99 -8.79 -13.84
CA ARG A 632 -29.76 -9.59 -13.97
C ARG A 632 -28.68 -9.12 -12.99
N ILE A 633 -28.46 -7.81 -12.85
CA ILE A 633 -27.51 -7.24 -11.89
C ILE A 633 -27.93 -7.55 -10.45
N ARG A 634 -29.23 -7.43 -10.15
CA ARG A 634 -29.75 -7.79 -8.82
C ARG A 634 -29.54 -9.28 -8.48
N LYS A 635 -29.71 -10.16 -9.46
CA LYS A 635 -29.54 -11.61 -9.29
C LYS A 635 -28.06 -12.03 -9.22
N SER A 636 -27.15 -11.25 -9.76
CA SER A 636 -25.72 -11.58 -9.83
C SER A 636 -25.00 -11.59 -8.46
N GLY A 637 -25.60 -11.03 -7.40
CA GLY A 637 -25.01 -10.95 -6.06
C GLY A 637 -23.80 -10.03 -5.94
N ILE A 638 -23.54 -9.19 -6.94
CA ILE A 638 -22.44 -8.23 -6.95
C ILE A 638 -22.72 -7.14 -5.91
N HIS A 639 -21.72 -6.79 -5.11
CA HIS A 639 -21.82 -5.63 -4.22
C HIS A 639 -21.82 -4.34 -5.02
N TRP A 640 -22.86 -3.53 -4.83
CA TRP A 640 -23.00 -2.24 -5.50
C TRP A 640 -22.18 -1.19 -4.77
N ASP A 641 -21.37 -0.47 -5.50
CA ASP A 641 -20.69 0.73 -5.05
C ASP A 641 -21.55 1.98 -5.28
N GLN A 642 -21.13 3.11 -4.75
CA GLN A 642 -21.81 4.39 -4.91
C GLN A 642 -22.07 4.73 -6.38
N GLU A 643 -21.13 4.44 -7.28
CA GLU A 643 -21.24 4.73 -8.69
C GLU A 643 -22.25 3.82 -9.39
N MET A 644 -22.35 2.55 -8.95
CA MET A 644 -23.32 1.62 -9.49
C MET A 644 -24.76 2.05 -9.15
N TYR A 645 -25.03 2.43 -7.89
CA TYR A 645 -26.31 2.96 -7.48
C TYR A 645 -26.68 4.21 -8.29
N ASN A 646 -25.77 5.17 -8.42
CA ASN A 646 -26.00 6.37 -9.24
C ASN A 646 -26.28 6.01 -10.71
N CYS A 647 -25.51 5.08 -11.28
CA CYS A 647 -25.68 4.65 -12.67
C CYS A 647 -27.04 3.98 -12.89
N VAL A 648 -27.42 3.03 -12.02
CA VAL A 648 -28.71 2.34 -12.10
C VAL A 648 -29.87 3.32 -11.99
N ILE A 649 -29.86 4.19 -10.96
CA ILE A 649 -30.94 5.18 -10.78
C ILE A 649 -31.03 6.08 -12.01
N ASN A 650 -29.91 6.58 -12.53
CA ASN A 650 -29.91 7.51 -13.65
C ASN A 650 -30.32 6.86 -14.97
N CYS A 651 -29.85 5.64 -15.25
CA CYS A 651 -30.12 4.97 -16.51
C CYS A 651 -31.49 4.30 -16.54
N CYS A 652 -31.92 3.70 -15.44
CA CYS A 652 -33.16 2.93 -15.37
C CYS A 652 -34.37 3.76 -14.90
N ALA A 653 -34.21 5.06 -14.65
CA ALA A 653 -35.26 5.93 -14.14
C ALA A 653 -36.59 5.89 -14.90
N ARG A 654 -36.57 5.65 -16.21
CA ARG A 654 -37.76 5.55 -17.09
C ARG A 654 -38.16 4.11 -17.37
N ALA A 655 -37.28 3.13 -17.11
CA ALA A 655 -37.53 1.73 -17.41
C ALA A 655 -38.08 0.96 -16.19
N LEU A 656 -37.79 1.41 -14.99
CA LEU A 656 -38.21 0.74 -13.76
C LEU A 656 -39.52 1.30 -13.21
N PRO A 657 -40.34 0.46 -12.56
CA PRO A 657 -41.45 0.90 -11.73
C PRO A 657 -40.96 1.86 -10.62
N LEU A 658 -41.79 2.85 -10.31
CA LEU A 658 -41.47 3.90 -9.34
C LEU A 658 -41.07 3.35 -7.96
N ASP A 659 -41.73 2.29 -7.54
CA ASP A 659 -41.50 1.67 -6.21
C ASP A 659 -40.13 0.97 -6.16
N GLU A 660 -39.69 0.32 -7.24
CA GLU A 660 -38.36 -0.27 -7.33
C GLU A 660 -37.24 0.78 -7.38
N LEU A 661 -37.47 1.87 -8.14
CA LEU A 661 -36.54 3.00 -8.17
C LEU A 661 -36.40 3.64 -6.79
N SER A 662 -37.54 3.83 -6.10
CA SER A 662 -37.54 4.33 -4.71
C SER A 662 -36.81 3.40 -3.77
N GLY A 663 -37.07 2.09 -3.85
CA GLY A 663 -36.39 1.08 -3.04
C GLY A 663 -34.86 1.07 -3.25
N THR A 664 -34.43 1.21 -4.51
CA THR A 664 -32.99 1.30 -4.87
C THR A 664 -32.34 2.55 -4.30
N PHE A 665 -33.04 3.68 -4.32
CA PHE A 665 -32.55 4.92 -3.72
C PHE A 665 -32.48 4.82 -2.18
N GLU A 666 -33.51 4.28 -1.52
CA GLU A 666 -33.55 4.08 -0.08
C GLU A 666 -32.46 3.11 0.39
N GLU A 667 -32.18 2.07 -0.41
CA GLU A 667 -31.08 1.13 -0.17
C GLU A 667 -29.72 1.82 -0.26
N MET A 668 -29.50 2.65 -1.27
CA MET A 668 -28.28 3.45 -1.42
C MET A 668 -28.02 4.31 -0.17
N ILE A 669 -29.04 5.00 0.32
CA ILE A 669 -28.92 5.83 1.52
C ILE A 669 -28.66 4.98 2.78
N ARG A 670 -29.35 3.84 2.92
CA ARG A 670 -29.17 2.91 4.05
C ARG A 670 -27.77 2.31 4.10
N CYS A 671 -27.16 2.06 2.93
CA CYS A 671 -25.76 1.63 2.81
C CYS A 671 -24.75 2.75 3.09
N GLY A 672 -25.19 3.98 3.35
CA GLY A 672 -24.33 5.13 3.66
C GLY A 672 -23.69 5.80 2.43
N PHE A 673 -24.12 5.44 1.24
CA PHE A 673 -23.64 6.06 0.01
C PHE A 673 -24.33 7.40 -0.27
N ARG A 674 -23.58 8.34 -0.87
CA ARG A 674 -24.10 9.67 -1.18
C ARG A 674 -24.50 9.75 -2.65
N PRO A 675 -25.78 10.04 -2.98
CA PRO A 675 -26.20 10.32 -4.35
C PRO A 675 -25.51 11.57 -4.90
N ASN A 676 -25.21 11.57 -6.18
CA ASN A 676 -24.68 12.75 -6.85
C ASN A 676 -25.81 13.69 -7.30
N THR A 677 -25.45 14.92 -7.71
CA THR A 677 -26.41 15.94 -8.19
C THR A 677 -27.32 15.41 -9.31
N VAL A 678 -26.75 14.65 -10.27
CA VAL A 678 -27.50 14.07 -11.38
C VAL A 678 -28.55 13.10 -10.89
N THR A 679 -28.20 12.23 -9.95
CA THR A 679 -29.13 11.26 -9.35
C THR A 679 -30.29 11.96 -8.63
N PHE A 680 -30.02 13.00 -7.87
CA PHE A 680 -31.09 13.80 -7.25
C PHE A 680 -31.98 14.46 -8.29
N ASN A 681 -31.40 15.07 -9.34
CA ASN A 681 -32.17 15.72 -10.41
C ASN A 681 -33.06 14.73 -11.16
N VAL A 682 -32.55 13.53 -11.44
CA VAL A 682 -33.33 12.46 -12.09
C VAL A 682 -34.50 12.01 -11.19
N LEU A 683 -34.27 11.82 -9.91
CA LEU A 683 -35.34 11.44 -8.97
C LEU A 683 -36.39 12.55 -8.82
N LEU A 684 -35.97 13.81 -8.74
CA LEU A 684 -36.87 14.95 -8.68
C LEU A 684 -37.76 15.02 -9.94
N ASP A 685 -37.21 14.80 -11.15
CA ASP A 685 -37.95 14.76 -12.41
C ASP A 685 -38.94 13.60 -12.42
N VAL A 686 -38.50 12.40 -12.06
CA VAL A 686 -39.37 11.19 -12.07
C VAL A 686 -40.52 11.34 -11.08
N TYR A 687 -40.23 11.76 -9.82
CA TYR A 687 -41.29 11.95 -8.83
C TYR A 687 -42.18 13.13 -9.15
N GLY A 688 -41.66 14.18 -9.79
CA GLY A 688 -42.43 15.33 -10.27
C GLY A 688 -43.46 14.90 -11.34
N LYS A 689 -42.99 14.14 -12.36
CA LYS A 689 -43.86 13.60 -13.42
C LYS A 689 -44.88 12.59 -12.89
N ALA A 690 -44.51 11.79 -11.88
CA ALA A 690 -45.42 10.86 -11.24
C ALA A 690 -46.35 11.53 -10.21
N LYS A 691 -46.32 12.84 -10.07
CA LYS A 691 -47.12 13.63 -9.13
C LYS A 691 -46.97 13.22 -7.65
N ARG A 692 -45.77 12.67 -7.26
CA ARG A 692 -45.44 12.26 -5.90
C ARG A 692 -44.74 13.41 -5.14
N PHE A 693 -45.41 14.52 -4.97
CA PHE A 693 -44.83 15.78 -4.46
C PHE A 693 -44.26 15.70 -3.05
N LYS A 694 -44.78 14.83 -2.19
CA LYS A 694 -44.17 14.58 -0.87
C LYS A 694 -42.74 14.03 -1.02
N LYS A 695 -42.54 13.07 -1.93
CA LYS A 695 -41.22 12.52 -2.23
C LYS A 695 -40.29 13.54 -2.91
N VAL A 696 -40.85 14.40 -3.78
CA VAL A 696 -40.07 15.53 -4.35
C VAL A 696 -39.49 16.39 -3.26
N ASN A 697 -40.30 16.78 -2.28
CA ASN A 697 -39.85 17.61 -1.15
C ASN A 697 -38.82 16.91 -0.28
N GLU A 698 -39.05 15.65 0.08
CA GLU A 698 -38.12 14.84 0.87
C GLU A 698 -36.75 14.72 0.18
N VAL A 699 -36.72 14.37 -1.12
CA VAL A 699 -35.51 14.22 -1.91
C VAL A 699 -34.80 15.56 -2.09
N PHE A 700 -35.53 16.64 -2.31
CA PHE A 700 -34.95 17.97 -2.42
C PHE A 700 -34.31 18.45 -1.11
N LEU A 701 -34.98 18.25 0.02
CA LEU A 701 -34.44 18.58 1.34
C LEU A 701 -33.19 17.72 1.65
N LEU A 702 -33.20 16.46 1.23
CA LEU A 702 -32.04 15.59 1.38
C LEU A 702 -30.86 16.08 0.52
N ALA A 703 -31.10 16.45 -0.74
CA ALA A 703 -30.09 17.03 -1.61
C ALA A 703 -29.51 18.32 -1.02
N LYS A 704 -30.34 19.15 -0.43
CA LYS A 704 -29.92 20.40 0.25
C LYS A 704 -29.03 20.10 1.48
N ARG A 705 -29.39 19.11 2.28
CA ARG A 705 -28.57 18.66 3.44
C ARG A 705 -27.19 18.15 3.02
N HIS A 706 -27.10 17.50 1.85
CA HIS A 706 -25.84 17.03 1.29
C HIS A 706 -25.04 18.11 0.54
N GLY A 707 -25.60 19.30 0.35
CA GLY A 707 -24.95 20.40 -0.36
C GLY A 707 -24.76 20.17 -1.85
N VAL A 708 -25.59 19.31 -2.47
CA VAL A 708 -25.47 18.90 -3.90
C VAL A 708 -26.64 19.44 -4.74
N VAL A 709 -27.19 20.57 -4.36
CA VAL A 709 -28.26 21.25 -5.11
C VAL A 709 -27.66 22.20 -6.13
N ASP A 710 -28.17 22.19 -7.35
CA ASP A 710 -27.79 23.08 -8.44
C ASP A 710 -29.01 23.81 -9.02
N VAL A 711 -28.77 24.65 -10.04
CA VAL A 711 -29.82 25.37 -10.76
C VAL A 711 -30.84 24.40 -11.35
N ILE A 712 -30.42 23.25 -11.87
CA ILE A 712 -31.29 22.23 -12.48
C ILE A 712 -32.20 21.63 -11.42
N SER A 713 -31.69 21.35 -10.20
CA SER A 713 -32.52 20.86 -9.08
C SER A 713 -33.65 21.82 -8.76
N TYR A 714 -33.34 23.12 -8.67
CA TYR A 714 -34.35 24.16 -8.45
C TYR A 714 -35.36 24.24 -9.59
N ASN A 715 -34.88 24.26 -10.85
CA ASN A 715 -35.76 24.29 -12.04
C ASN A 715 -36.74 23.11 -12.05
N THR A 716 -36.23 21.90 -11.76
CA THR A 716 -37.08 20.68 -11.73
C THR A 716 -38.13 20.75 -10.63
N VAL A 717 -37.76 21.24 -9.44
CA VAL A 717 -38.68 21.40 -8.30
C VAL A 717 -39.74 22.48 -8.60
N ILE A 718 -39.33 23.62 -9.15
CA ILE A 718 -40.21 24.71 -9.55
C ILE A 718 -41.21 24.20 -10.61
N ALA A 719 -40.75 23.48 -11.61
CA ALA A 719 -41.62 22.88 -12.63
C ALA A 719 -42.59 21.85 -12.03
N ALA A 720 -42.11 20.98 -11.10
CA ALA A 720 -42.96 20.00 -10.44
C ALA A 720 -44.09 20.67 -9.63
N TYR A 721 -43.79 21.71 -8.85
CA TYR A 721 -44.80 22.45 -8.09
C TYR A 721 -45.73 23.22 -9.03
N GLY A 722 -45.23 23.82 -10.12
CA GLY A 722 -46.03 24.49 -11.13
C GLY A 722 -47.04 23.56 -11.78
N HIS A 723 -46.63 22.37 -12.19
CA HIS A 723 -47.53 21.34 -12.77
C HIS A 723 -48.62 20.88 -11.79
N ASN A 724 -48.35 20.94 -10.49
CA ASN A 724 -49.31 20.60 -9.45
C ASN A 724 -50.20 21.78 -9.02
N ARG A 725 -49.99 22.96 -9.55
CA ARG A 725 -50.64 24.21 -9.16
C ARG A 725 -50.36 24.60 -7.68
N ASP A 726 -49.24 24.13 -7.15
CA ASP A 726 -48.77 24.46 -5.79
C ASP A 726 -47.90 25.75 -5.85
N PHE A 727 -48.57 26.87 -6.01
CA PHE A 727 -47.90 28.15 -6.21
C PHE A 727 -47.18 28.67 -4.99
N GLU A 728 -47.56 28.24 -3.78
CA GLU A 728 -46.94 28.62 -2.53
C GLU A 728 -45.53 27.98 -2.42
N ASN A 729 -45.46 26.69 -2.62
CA ASN A 729 -44.18 25.96 -2.60
C ASN A 729 -43.31 26.35 -3.78
N MET A 730 -43.89 26.60 -4.97
CA MET A 730 -43.15 27.13 -6.11
C MET A 730 -42.52 28.47 -5.81
N SER A 731 -43.27 29.41 -5.20
CA SER A 731 -42.72 30.72 -4.79
C SER A 731 -41.66 30.62 -3.70
N THR A 732 -41.81 29.65 -2.80
CA THR A 732 -40.82 29.38 -1.74
C THR A 732 -39.52 28.77 -2.33
N ALA A 733 -39.63 27.88 -3.33
CA ALA A 733 -38.48 27.29 -4.03
C ALA A 733 -37.67 28.39 -4.74
N ILE A 734 -38.35 29.37 -5.34
CA ILE A 734 -37.69 30.50 -6.01
C ILE A 734 -36.93 31.39 -5.01
N ARG A 735 -37.58 31.69 -3.84
CA ARG A 735 -36.92 32.46 -2.79
C ARG A 735 -35.69 31.74 -2.25
N ASN A 736 -35.80 30.41 -2.05
CA ASN A 736 -34.69 29.58 -1.61
C ASN A 736 -33.57 29.53 -2.65
N MET A 737 -33.89 29.47 -3.96
CA MET A 737 -32.92 29.52 -5.04
C MET A 737 -32.09 30.81 -4.97
N GLN A 738 -32.78 31.96 -4.77
CA GLN A 738 -32.10 33.27 -4.64
C GLN A 738 -31.29 33.36 -3.35
N PHE A 739 -31.81 32.82 -2.24
CA PHE A 739 -31.12 32.79 -0.95
C PHE A 739 -29.84 31.96 -0.98
N ASP A 740 -29.86 30.84 -1.71
CA ASP A 740 -28.69 29.97 -1.89
C ASP A 740 -27.69 30.54 -2.94
N GLY A 741 -27.94 31.77 -3.44
CA GLY A 741 -27.03 32.50 -4.32
C GLY A 741 -27.17 32.19 -5.81
N PHE A 742 -28.20 31.45 -6.20
CA PHE A 742 -28.47 31.16 -7.63
C PHE A 742 -29.36 32.26 -8.25
N SER A 743 -29.02 32.69 -9.45
CA SER A 743 -29.91 33.54 -10.27
C SER A 743 -31.09 32.71 -10.78
N VAL A 744 -32.28 33.32 -10.85
CA VAL A 744 -33.45 32.64 -11.43
C VAL A 744 -33.19 32.42 -12.91
N SER A 745 -33.15 31.13 -13.30
CA SER A 745 -32.87 30.75 -14.69
C SER A 745 -34.05 31.02 -15.64
N LEU A 746 -33.77 31.03 -16.93
CA LEU A 746 -34.79 31.17 -17.94
C LEU A 746 -35.81 30.01 -17.87
N GLU A 747 -35.37 28.79 -17.61
CA GLU A 747 -36.19 27.58 -17.43
C GLU A 747 -37.12 27.72 -16.23
N ALA A 748 -36.65 28.29 -15.13
CA ALA A 748 -37.49 28.55 -13.95
C ALA A 748 -38.58 29.59 -14.28
N TYR A 749 -38.22 30.66 -14.98
CA TYR A 749 -39.23 31.66 -15.46
C TYR A 749 -40.22 31.03 -16.40
N ASN A 750 -39.79 30.22 -17.36
CA ASN A 750 -40.67 29.51 -18.28
C ASN A 750 -41.65 28.57 -17.58
N SER A 751 -41.15 27.83 -16.56
CA SER A 751 -41.99 26.96 -15.72
C SER A 751 -43.05 27.74 -14.96
N MET A 752 -42.71 28.93 -14.43
CA MET A 752 -43.66 29.81 -13.75
C MET A 752 -44.68 30.37 -14.71
N LEU A 753 -44.26 30.83 -15.89
CA LEU A 753 -45.15 31.36 -16.92
C LEU A 753 -46.17 30.29 -17.36
N ASP A 754 -45.68 29.08 -17.67
CA ASP A 754 -46.55 27.96 -18.03
C ASP A 754 -47.57 27.63 -16.94
N ALA A 755 -47.11 27.56 -15.69
CA ALA A 755 -47.96 27.23 -14.53
C ALA A 755 -49.03 28.30 -14.25
N TYR A 756 -48.66 29.58 -14.19
CA TYR A 756 -49.63 30.67 -13.96
C TYR A 756 -50.55 30.89 -15.14
N GLY A 757 -50.06 30.72 -16.37
CA GLY A 757 -50.87 30.84 -17.57
C GLY A 757 -51.95 29.77 -17.62
N LYS A 758 -51.61 28.50 -17.43
CA LYS A 758 -52.57 27.38 -17.41
C LYS A 758 -53.58 27.45 -16.28
N ASP A 759 -53.26 28.13 -15.20
CA ASP A 759 -54.18 28.39 -14.08
C ASP A 759 -54.98 29.70 -14.24
N ASN A 760 -54.86 30.36 -15.36
CA ASN A 760 -55.54 31.62 -15.71
C ASN A 760 -55.21 32.80 -14.74
N GLN A 761 -54.05 32.77 -14.09
CA GLN A 761 -53.55 33.84 -13.20
C GLN A 761 -52.78 34.89 -14.01
N MET A 762 -53.48 35.58 -14.89
CA MET A 762 -52.86 36.46 -15.91
C MET A 762 -52.13 37.68 -15.33
N GLU A 763 -52.53 38.19 -14.17
CA GLU A 763 -51.79 39.26 -13.48
C GLU A 763 -50.40 38.82 -13.06
N LYS A 764 -50.30 37.62 -12.46
CA LYS A 764 -49.04 37.03 -12.08
C LYS A 764 -48.21 36.66 -13.30
N PHE A 765 -48.83 36.10 -14.31
CA PHE A 765 -48.19 35.82 -15.59
C PHE A 765 -47.49 37.05 -16.16
N ARG A 766 -48.22 38.17 -16.31
CA ARG A 766 -47.66 39.46 -16.79
C ARG A 766 -46.55 40.01 -15.88
N SER A 767 -46.71 39.88 -14.56
CA SER A 767 -45.70 40.30 -13.60
C SER A 767 -44.40 39.53 -13.73
N ILE A 768 -44.49 38.19 -13.89
CA ILE A 768 -43.33 37.29 -14.06
C ILE A 768 -42.65 37.58 -15.41
N LEU A 769 -43.42 37.77 -16.48
CA LEU A 769 -42.90 38.10 -17.79
C LEU A 769 -42.08 39.41 -17.75
N LYS A 770 -42.63 40.43 -17.07
CA LYS A 770 -41.91 41.71 -16.89
C LYS A 770 -40.61 41.53 -16.09
N ARG A 771 -40.63 40.75 -15.01
CA ARG A 771 -39.46 40.44 -14.23
C ARG A 771 -38.39 39.68 -15.03
N MET A 772 -38.81 38.70 -15.84
CA MET A 772 -37.94 37.91 -16.71
C MET A 772 -37.25 38.82 -17.74
N LYS A 773 -38.00 39.67 -18.46
CA LYS A 773 -37.46 40.62 -19.44
C LYS A 773 -36.46 41.57 -18.83
N ASN A 774 -36.64 41.95 -17.57
CA ASN A 774 -35.72 42.85 -16.84
C ASN A 774 -34.48 42.13 -16.30
N SER A 775 -34.51 40.85 -15.94
CA SER A 775 -33.45 40.15 -15.25
C SER A 775 -32.68 39.15 -16.14
N ALA A 776 -33.31 38.49 -17.10
CA ALA A 776 -32.71 37.40 -17.89
C ALA A 776 -32.22 37.85 -19.31
N GLY A 777 -32.39 39.08 -19.68
CA GLY A 777 -31.86 39.69 -20.92
C GLY A 777 -32.59 39.25 -22.22
N LYS A 778 -32.43 38.05 -22.69
CA LYS A 778 -33.05 37.61 -23.96
C LYS A 778 -34.05 36.48 -23.75
N THR A 779 -35.27 36.62 -24.25
CA THR A 779 -36.27 35.57 -24.33
C THR A 779 -35.87 34.52 -25.39
N ASP A 780 -36.16 33.24 -25.14
CA ASP A 780 -35.95 32.15 -26.09
C ASP A 780 -37.24 31.80 -26.84
N ARG A 781 -37.13 30.99 -27.90
CA ARG A 781 -38.28 30.54 -28.64
C ARG A 781 -39.31 29.82 -27.77
N TYR A 782 -38.83 29.09 -26.75
CA TYR A 782 -39.70 28.34 -25.85
C TYR A 782 -40.59 29.27 -25.03
N THR A 783 -40.05 30.38 -24.54
CA THR A 783 -40.82 31.45 -23.90
C THR A 783 -41.90 32.02 -24.81
N TYR A 784 -41.55 32.35 -26.06
CA TYR A 784 -42.51 32.86 -27.02
C TYR A 784 -43.62 31.85 -27.29
N ASN A 785 -43.30 30.57 -27.42
CA ASN A 785 -44.30 29.50 -27.58
C ASN A 785 -45.26 29.40 -26.40
N ILE A 786 -44.76 29.55 -25.17
CA ILE A 786 -45.58 29.60 -23.95
C ILE A 786 -46.52 30.81 -24.03
N MET A 787 -46.03 31.98 -24.38
CA MET A 787 -46.84 33.21 -24.48
C MET A 787 -47.93 33.04 -25.53
N ILE A 788 -47.60 32.54 -26.76
CA ILE A 788 -48.56 32.29 -27.84
C ILE A 788 -49.62 31.27 -27.41
N ASN A 789 -49.20 30.18 -26.73
CA ASN A 789 -50.16 29.16 -26.27
C ASN A 789 -51.11 29.70 -25.23
N ILE A 790 -50.61 30.45 -24.23
CA ILE A 790 -51.44 30.96 -23.14
C ILE A 790 -52.37 32.09 -23.65
N TYR A 791 -51.87 33.05 -24.43
CA TYR A 791 -52.73 34.11 -25.00
C TYR A 791 -53.75 33.52 -26.00
N GLY A 792 -53.30 32.50 -26.78
CA GLY A 792 -54.19 31.80 -27.68
C GLY A 792 -55.30 31.00 -26.96
N GLU A 793 -55.02 30.36 -25.86
CA GLU A 793 -56.03 29.67 -25.03
C GLU A 793 -57.06 30.63 -24.42
N GLN A 794 -56.66 31.88 -24.17
CA GLN A 794 -57.52 32.92 -23.66
C GLN A 794 -58.30 33.66 -24.82
N GLY A 795 -57.99 33.34 -26.08
CA GLY A 795 -58.59 34.02 -27.22
C GLY A 795 -58.06 35.44 -27.46
N TRP A 796 -56.93 35.80 -26.85
CA TRP A 796 -56.31 37.14 -27.01
C TRP A 796 -55.45 37.18 -28.24
N ILE A 797 -56.09 37.36 -29.41
CA ILE A 797 -55.43 37.24 -30.71
C ILE A 797 -54.51 38.40 -31.01
N ASP A 798 -54.86 39.63 -30.57
CA ASP A 798 -53.98 40.77 -30.72
C ASP A 798 -52.65 40.62 -30.01
N GLU A 799 -52.68 40.09 -28.79
CA GLU A 799 -51.47 39.76 -28.05
C GLU A 799 -50.65 38.62 -28.70
N VAL A 800 -51.32 37.62 -29.31
CA VAL A 800 -50.63 36.56 -30.08
C VAL A 800 -49.93 37.19 -31.30
N ALA A 801 -50.56 38.12 -32.00
CA ALA A 801 -49.94 38.79 -33.14
C ALA A 801 -48.76 39.68 -32.74
N ASP A 802 -48.89 40.37 -31.60
CA ASP A 802 -47.75 41.13 -31.02
C ASP A 802 -46.57 40.27 -30.64
N VAL A 803 -46.79 39.11 -29.99
CA VAL A 803 -45.76 38.13 -29.64
C VAL A 803 -45.09 37.54 -30.89
N LEU A 804 -45.88 37.30 -31.96
CA LEU A 804 -45.31 36.84 -33.23
C LEU A 804 -44.43 37.89 -33.88
N ARG A 805 -44.80 39.16 -33.78
CA ARG A 805 -44.01 40.29 -34.28
C ARG A 805 -42.70 40.42 -33.50
N GLU A 806 -42.76 40.31 -32.12
CA GLU A 806 -41.62 40.36 -31.26
C GLU A 806 -40.66 39.19 -31.52
N LEU A 807 -41.21 37.99 -31.79
CA LEU A 807 -40.41 36.78 -32.14
C LEU A 807 -39.66 37.00 -33.46
N LYS A 808 -40.34 37.56 -34.50
CA LYS A 808 -39.71 37.85 -35.79
C LYS A 808 -38.63 38.96 -35.66
N GLU A 809 -38.88 40.00 -34.89
CA GLU A 809 -37.95 41.11 -34.62
C GLU A 809 -36.73 40.69 -33.79
N SER A 810 -36.88 39.69 -32.92
CA SER A 810 -35.77 39.14 -32.13
C SER A 810 -34.72 38.37 -32.95
N GLY A 811 -34.98 38.14 -34.24
CA GLY A 811 -34.13 37.38 -35.14
C GLY A 811 -34.19 35.85 -34.95
N LEU A 812 -35.01 35.36 -34.03
CA LEU A 812 -35.12 33.92 -33.74
C LEU A 812 -35.96 33.16 -34.78
N GLY A 813 -37.00 33.81 -35.35
CA GLY A 813 -37.95 33.22 -36.29
C GLY A 813 -38.76 32.07 -35.69
N PRO A 814 -39.98 31.84 -36.18
CA PRO A 814 -40.82 30.72 -35.73
C PRO A 814 -40.25 29.39 -36.20
N ASP A 815 -40.25 28.36 -35.33
CA ASP A 815 -39.96 26.96 -35.65
C ASP A 815 -41.26 26.14 -35.83
N LEU A 816 -41.11 24.84 -36.10
CA LEU A 816 -42.24 23.92 -36.26
C LEU A 816 -43.21 23.99 -35.07
N CYS A 817 -42.66 24.05 -33.84
CA CYS A 817 -43.45 24.13 -32.61
C CYS A 817 -44.21 25.49 -32.55
N SER A 818 -43.53 26.59 -32.89
CA SER A 818 -44.12 27.93 -32.94
C SER A 818 -45.27 27.99 -33.92
N TYR A 819 -45.09 27.48 -35.14
CA TYR A 819 -46.18 27.45 -36.15
C TYR A 819 -47.35 26.58 -35.69
N ASN A 820 -47.11 25.41 -35.11
CA ASN A 820 -48.18 24.54 -34.58
C ASN A 820 -48.96 25.21 -33.45
N THR A 821 -48.29 25.97 -32.59
CA THR A 821 -48.93 26.73 -31.49
C THR A 821 -49.73 27.91 -32.03
N LEU A 822 -49.18 28.64 -33.02
CA LEU A 822 -49.86 29.73 -33.68
C LEU A 822 -51.13 29.28 -34.41
N ILE A 823 -51.04 28.17 -35.20
CA ILE A 823 -52.21 27.62 -35.90
C ILE A 823 -53.29 27.21 -34.92
N LYS A 824 -52.91 26.63 -33.78
CA LYS A 824 -53.84 26.29 -32.69
C LYS A 824 -54.49 27.59 -32.11
N ALA A 825 -53.70 28.60 -31.80
CA ALA A 825 -54.14 29.87 -31.22
C ALA A 825 -55.11 30.60 -32.14
N TYR A 826 -54.72 30.79 -33.38
CA TYR A 826 -55.60 31.43 -34.38
C TYR A 826 -56.86 30.61 -34.64
N GLY A 827 -56.79 29.29 -34.63
CA GLY A 827 -57.99 28.42 -34.77
C GLY A 827 -58.92 28.51 -33.54
N ILE A 828 -58.43 28.76 -32.33
CA ILE A 828 -59.25 29.02 -31.14
C ILE A 828 -59.95 30.42 -31.29
N GLY A 829 -59.21 31.41 -31.78
CA GLY A 829 -59.71 32.77 -31.96
C GLY A 829 -60.61 32.98 -33.20
N GLY A 830 -60.89 31.97 -33.99
CA GLY A 830 -61.75 32.08 -35.13
C GLY A 830 -61.13 32.64 -36.42
N MET A 831 -59.82 32.89 -36.39
CA MET A 831 -59.02 33.42 -37.49
C MET A 831 -58.52 32.30 -38.40
N VAL A 832 -59.42 31.67 -39.13
CA VAL A 832 -59.12 30.45 -39.95
C VAL A 832 -58.27 30.76 -41.18
N GLU A 833 -58.52 31.87 -41.83
CA GLU A 833 -57.74 32.31 -43.01
C GLU A 833 -56.25 32.51 -42.63
N GLU A 834 -56.00 33.15 -41.50
CA GLU A 834 -54.63 33.35 -40.95
C GLU A 834 -54.01 32.01 -40.63
N ALA A 835 -54.70 31.07 -39.98
CA ALA A 835 -54.22 29.72 -39.71
C ALA A 835 -53.78 28.97 -40.96
N VAL A 836 -54.60 29.07 -42.07
CA VAL A 836 -54.26 28.53 -43.39
C VAL A 836 -53.07 29.28 -44.00
N GLY A 837 -53.02 30.62 -43.81
CA GLY A 837 -51.88 31.48 -44.21
C GLY A 837 -50.59 31.04 -43.60
N LEU A 838 -50.58 30.73 -42.29
CA LEU A 838 -49.41 30.23 -41.56
C LEU A 838 -48.87 28.87 -42.09
N VAL A 839 -49.73 27.96 -42.50
CA VAL A 839 -49.28 26.70 -43.11
C VAL A 839 -48.59 26.97 -44.46
N ARG A 840 -49.01 27.99 -45.21
CA ARG A 840 -48.39 28.44 -46.49
C ARG A 840 -47.02 29.10 -46.17
N GLU A 841 -46.97 30.01 -45.17
CA GLU A 841 -45.75 30.69 -44.73
C GLU A 841 -44.70 29.69 -44.27
N MET A 842 -45.11 28.71 -43.49
CA MET A 842 -44.26 27.61 -42.99
C MET A 842 -43.57 26.87 -44.14
N ARG A 843 -44.32 26.51 -45.20
CA ARG A 843 -43.75 25.87 -46.40
C ARG A 843 -42.77 26.77 -47.15
N VAL A 844 -43.08 28.05 -47.27
CA VAL A 844 -42.20 29.01 -47.93
C VAL A 844 -40.91 29.20 -47.14
N SER A 845 -40.99 29.12 -45.82
CA SER A 845 -39.83 29.17 -44.93
C SER A 845 -39.01 27.86 -44.87
N GLY A 846 -39.36 26.87 -45.68
CA GLY A 846 -38.65 25.59 -45.73
C GLY A 846 -38.96 24.63 -44.59
N ILE A 847 -39.95 24.92 -43.75
CA ILE A 847 -40.34 24.05 -42.63
C ILE A 847 -41.49 23.15 -43.13
N THR A 848 -41.24 21.83 -43.03
CA THR A 848 -42.24 20.83 -43.47
C THR A 848 -43.32 20.65 -42.40
N PRO A 849 -44.61 20.88 -42.71
CA PRO A 849 -45.72 20.63 -41.80
C PRO A 849 -45.81 19.14 -41.41
N ASP A 850 -45.98 18.90 -40.13
CA ASP A 850 -46.11 17.57 -39.53
C ASP A 850 -47.58 17.18 -39.29
N LYS A 851 -47.81 15.99 -38.76
CA LYS A 851 -49.13 15.50 -38.38
C LYS A 851 -49.86 16.43 -37.40
N VAL A 852 -49.12 17.05 -36.48
CA VAL A 852 -49.69 17.97 -35.49
C VAL A 852 -50.16 19.24 -36.14
N THR A 853 -49.40 19.81 -37.12
CA THR A 853 -49.77 20.97 -37.92
C THR A 853 -51.14 20.78 -38.54
N TYR A 854 -51.30 19.68 -39.28
CA TYR A 854 -52.58 19.43 -40.00
C TYR A 854 -53.75 19.08 -39.08
N THR A 855 -53.45 18.38 -37.94
CA THR A 855 -54.45 18.07 -36.91
C THR A 855 -54.96 19.36 -36.27
N ASN A 856 -54.09 20.32 -35.96
CA ASN A 856 -54.45 21.62 -35.43
C ASN A 856 -55.32 22.43 -36.46
N LEU A 857 -54.90 22.42 -37.74
CA LEU A 857 -55.62 23.10 -38.83
C LEU A 857 -56.98 22.47 -38.99
N VAL A 858 -57.12 21.16 -39.10
CA VAL A 858 -58.45 20.47 -39.28
C VAL A 858 -59.35 20.76 -38.07
N THR A 859 -58.72 20.83 -36.86
CA THR A 859 -59.46 21.12 -35.61
C THR A 859 -59.96 22.56 -35.61
N ALA A 860 -59.15 23.52 -36.13
CA ALA A 860 -59.48 24.92 -36.27
C ALA A 860 -60.65 25.10 -37.24
N LEU A 861 -60.55 24.48 -38.43
CA LEU A 861 -61.59 24.49 -39.44
C LEU A 861 -62.94 23.92 -38.93
N ARG A 862 -62.89 22.81 -38.19
CA ARG A 862 -64.08 22.19 -37.59
C ARG A 862 -64.76 23.07 -36.54
N ARG A 863 -63.94 23.74 -35.73
CA ARG A 863 -64.44 24.65 -34.65
C ARG A 863 -65.17 25.87 -35.22
N ASN A 864 -64.77 26.28 -36.40
CA ASN A 864 -65.35 27.50 -37.08
C ASN A 864 -66.33 27.15 -38.22
N ASP A 865 -66.95 25.98 -38.14
CA ASP A 865 -68.02 25.51 -39.06
C ASP A 865 -67.53 25.32 -40.49
N GLU A 866 -66.30 25.38 -40.83
CA GLU A 866 -65.73 25.15 -42.17
C GLU A 866 -65.49 23.65 -42.44
N PHE A 867 -66.61 22.89 -42.40
CA PHE A 867 -66.51 21.42 -42.48
C PHE A 867 -66.02 20.92 -43.83
N LEU A 868 -66.35 21.59 -44.95
CA LEU A 868 -65.91 21.21 -46.27
C LEU A 868 -64.34 21.27 -46.39
N GLU A 869 -63.76 22.35 -45.95
CA GLU A 869 -62.38 22.54 -46.00
C GLU A 869 -61.67 21.54 -44.98
N ALA A 870 -62.25 21.32 -43.81
CA ALA A 870 -61.75 20.34 -42.87
C ALA A 870 -61.73 18.91 -43.46
N ILE A 871 -62.75 18.54 -44.25
CA ILE A 871 -62.78 17.23 -44.94
C ILE A 871 -61.68 17.19 -45.99
N LYS A 872 -61.54 18.25 -46.82
CA LYS A 872 -60.47 18.31 -47.85
C LYS A 872 -59.09 18.11 -47.24
N TRP A 873 -58.73 18.85 -46.19
CA TRP A 873 -57.44 18.68 -45.49
C TRP A 873 -57.31 17.30 -44.84
N SER A 874 -58.37 16.74 -44.26
CA SER A 874 -58.35 15.41 -43.67
C SER A 874 -58.10 14.29 -44.68
N LEU A 875 -58.72 14.40 -45.87
CA LEU A 875 -58.53 13.51 -47.00
C LEU A 875 -57.12 13.62 -47.57
N TRP A 876 -56.64 14.84 -47.69
CA TRP A 876 -55.27 15.10 -48.15
C TRP A 876 -54.20 14.50 -47.19
N MET A 877 -54.37 14.66 -45.87
CA MET A 877 -53.53 13.99 -44.89
C MET A 877 -53.47 12.46 -45.09
N LYS A 878 -54.63 11.80 -45.27
CA LYS A 878 -54.72 10.38 -45.57
C LYS A 878 -53.97 9.98 -46.83
N GLN A 879 -54.05 10.80 -47.90
CA GLN A 879 -53.37 10.54 -49.18
C GLN A 879 -51.84 10.63 -49.02
N MET A 880 -51.36 11.54 -48.16
CA MET A 880 -49.91 11.74 -47.93
C MET A 880 -49.39 10.78 -46.92
N GLY A 881 -50.21 9.89 -46.32
CA GLY A 881 -49.74 8.93 -45.27
C GLY A 881 -49.40 9.54 -43.97
N ILE A 882 -49.87 10.74 -43.67
CA ILE A 882 -49.57 11.53 -42.44
C ILE A 882 -50.56 11.21 -41.33
#